data_26c229ed54577ca239c55a1f0a3a36d6
#
_entry.id   26c229ed54577ca239c55a1f0a3a36d6
#
_cell.length_a   1.000
_cell.length_b   1.000
_cell.length_c   1.000
_cell.angle_alpha   90.00
_cell.angle_beta   90.00
_cell.angle_gamma   90.00
#
_symmetry.space_group_name_H-M   'P 1'
#
loop_
_entity.id
_entity.type
_entity.pdbx_description
1 polymer ?
#
loop_
_entity_poly.entity_id
_entity_poly.type
_entity_poly.pdbx_seq_one_letter_code
_entity_poly.pdbx_strand_id
1 'polypeptide(L)'
;MKINQVQSDYGSADSFTKILIEAADESFPVKRVSKGKIPSPPWWDNECSEAIKSRKEAEMNYLAYTSSENFDLLSKSITETRKLFKKKKFDSWRKFCSEISPDIQPSAVWQKIHRFRSLYKESKSTVLPYTIANEFLSKLSPPSVQFHNIPLPISDYSELNSLFSFNELQGVLSVVRDSAPGPDGIPYSFLSNLTDNAKTYFLDIINHIMVSGSVPMFWKEQIIIPILKSNKPSDNALSYRPIALSSVLLKIIEHLVKNRLEFFVESNCLLAESQYGFRRGKSALDGISIFTTDIRLAFSENKSILSAFLDIQSAYDNVVISVLKHKLLTIKTPPLLINIIINLLLDRSLSLTVDDNSVVSRVLTKGLPQGSVLSPILYNIYTHDLESSFNGSISVLQYADDLLLYNASQSVQEASVAITSNLCLLKKWLDSNGLDLSASKSSVVLFSRMRRPAEPNVFYENLKIPVKKEVKFLGVVLDSKLTGIPHCNYVVSKCERSLNILRCLSGVWWGAHPFCLKLLYNALIRSVLDYGTFILEPGNISAFKKLDLMQSKSLRIVCGAMKSSPINALQVECNDPPLYLRRQYLSDRYLFRSFQFSNHPLRSKLNYLCEHINTSPYWKHKQPPRLVVSYRKFLSLESPTHCSNYLPLFCFSYDSLILNPNVNLNFLSSNRHQSNSEFKSLVNENWQGYHSIFTDASKIKNSCVGIGVYHPQYKIVQKVKFPKETSVFTGECVGLLKAVEYILLAKLNQTIVFSDSKSALQALMRFPFKSRNSNPVILEIRNIIFQCMNLNLKISFAWIPSHCGIKGNEIADTLAKEAISCGDVFPFKNYTCDLVNLSQDFLHSSWQSSWTESSQSKGKSYSTIQPTIPSKPWFFKIHFAKRVTTCLIRMRLGHVSTPAHLFKFKIVDNPACDCGAEFPSFYFALWQMRKPREPKSNRRRRRNKNFFFPIYSLVSHLCQDG
;
A
#
# COMPACT_ATOMS: atom_id res chain seq x y z
N MET A 1 29.28 -22.95 -6.64
CA MET A 1 30.29 -23.87 -7.19
C MET A 1 29.64 -25.01 -7.99
N LYS A 2 28.67 -25.76 -7.48
CA LYS A 2 28.04 -26.88 -8.20
C LYS A 2 27.33 -26.49 -9.48
N ILE A 3 26.72 -25.32 -9.58
CA ILE A 3 26.01 -24.86 -10.79
C ILE A 3 26.97 -24.63 -11.97
N ASN A 4 28.24 -24.30 -11.72
CA ASN A 4 29.25 -24.13 -12.78
C ASN A 4 29.82 -25.47 -13.30
N GLN A 5 29.50 -26.60 -12.68
CA GLN A 5 29.97 -27.95 -13.10
C GLN A 5 29.00 -28.69 -14.02
N VAL A 6 27.77 -28.15 -14.23
CA VAL A 6 26.73 -28.78 -15.06
C VAL A 6 26.83 -28.26 -16.49
N GLN A 7 27.94 -28.58 -17.18
CA GLN A 7 28.12 -28.25 -18.61
C GLN A 7 27.61 -29.34 -19.58
N SER A 8 27.06 -30.45 -19.13
CA SER A 8 26.78 -31.60 -19.98
C SER A 8 25.31 -31.98 -20.19
N ASP A 9 24.37 -31.38 -19.42
CA ASP A 9 22.92 -31.63 -19.60
C ASP A 9 22.19 -30.31 -19.86
N TYR A 10 22.31 -29.78 -21.04
CA TYR A 10 21.59 -28.59 -21.48
C TYR A 10 20.08 -28.83 -21.42
N GLY A 11 19.41 -28.17 -20.47
CA GLY A 11 18.01 -27.91 -20.61
C GLY A 11 17.04 -28.60 -19.63
N SER A 12 17.49 -29.32 -18.60
CA SER A 12 16.57 -29.97 -17.66
C SER A 12 16.18 -29.02 -16.51
N ALA A 13 14.94 -28.54 -16.51
CA ALA A 13 14.33 -27.82 -15.40
C ALA A 13 14.37 -28.63 -14.07
N ASP A 14 14.33 -29.97 -14.19
CA ASP A 14 14.47 -30.92 -13.09
C ASP A 14 15.83 -30.84 -12.44
N SER A 15 16.89 -30.88 -13.26
CA SER A 15 18.26 -30.77 -12.78
C SER A 15 18.52 -29.45 -12.08
N PHE A 16 18.04 -28.34 -12.67
CA PHE A 16 18.17 -27.01 -12.07
C PHE A 16 17.48 -26.93 -10.70
N THR A 17 16.25 -27.45 -10.61
CA THR A 17 15.49 -27.46 -9.35
C THR A 17 16.16 -28.34 -8.28
N LYS A 18 16.64 -29.53 -8.66
CA LYS A 18 17.39 -30.43 -7.75
C LYS A 18 18.65 -29.78 -7.20
N ILE A 19 19.44 -29.14 -8.08
CA ILE A 19 20.67 -28.42 -7.67
C ILE A 19 20.36 -27.30 -6.67
N LEU A 20 19.28 -26.54 -6.88
CA LEU A 20 18.87 -25.48 -5.95
C LEU A 20 18.48 -26.07 -4.59
N ILE A 21 17.74 -27.18 -4.55
CA ILE A 21 17.32 -27.84 -3.32
C ILE A 21 18.53 -28.42 -2.60
N GLU A 22 19.43 -29.16 -3.29
CA GLU A 22 20.64 -29.72 -2.71
C GLU A 22 21.56 -28.64 -2.14
N ALA A 23 21.76 -27.53 -2.85
CA ALA A 23 22.55 -26.40 -2.37
C ALA A 23 21.91 -25.74 -1.13
N ALA A 24 20.57 -25.72 -1.06
CA ALA A 24 19.85 -25.23 0.11
C ALA A 24 20.03 -26.16 1.31
N ASP A 25 19.86 -27.46 1.13
CA ASP A 25 20.00 -28.46 2.21
C ASP A 25 21.43 -28.50 2.79
N GLU A 26 22.44 -28.34 1.94
CA GLU A 26 23.83 -28.21 2.36
C GLU A 26 24.12 -26.91 3.14
N SER A 27 23.50 -25.79 2.71
CA SER A 27 23.76 -24.45 3.28
C SER A 27 22.95 -24.14 4.52
N PHE A 28 21.75 -24.71 4.63
CA PHE A 28 20.79 -24.44 5.70
C PHE A 28 20.39 -25.74 6.42
N PRO A 29 21.14 -26.16 7.43
CA PRO A 29 20.77 -27.36 8.17
C PRO A 29 19.38 -27.20 8.78
N VAL A 30 18.49 -28.11 8.44
CA VAL A 30 17.13 -28.15 8.95
C VAL A 30 17.19 -28.25 10.49
N LYS A 31 16.75 -27.23 11.19
CA LYS A 31 16.53 -27.31 12.62
C LYS A 31 15.52 -28.42 12.89
N ARG A 32 15.96 -29.57 13.35
CA ARG A 32 15.06 -30.60 13.83
C ARG A 32 14.22 -30.00 14.95
N VAL A 33 12.96 -29.68 14.64
CA VAL A 33 12.00 -29.33 15.68
C VAL A 33 11.81 -30.57 16.51
N SER A 34 12.33 -30.56 17.74
CA SER A 34 12.10 -31.65 18.68
C SER A 34 10.59 -31.80 18.86
N LYS A 35 10.02 -32.88 18.35
CA LYS A 35 8.63 -33.25 18.61
C LYS A 35 8.47 -33.34 20.13
N GLY A 36 7.75 -32.39 20.74
CA GLY A 36 7.24 -32.57 22.07
C GLY A 36 7.42 -31.48 23.12
N LYS A 37 8.14 -30.38 22.90
CA LYS A 37 8.12 -29.28 23.90
C LYS A 37 7.57 -28.01 23.27
N ILE A 38 6.31 -27.73 23.58
CA ILE A 38 5.76 -26.38 23.38
C ILE A 38 6.67 -25.42 24.16
N PRO A 39 7.32 -24.44 23.51
CA PRO A 39 8.20 -23.50 24.20
C PRO A 39 7.43 -22.79 25.30
N SER A 40 8.02 -22.72 26.47
CA SER A 40 7.41 -22.03 27.63
C SER A 40 7.03 -20.61 27.25
N PRO A 41 5.89 -20.09 27.73
CA PRO A 41 5.50 -18.71 27.48
C PRO A 41 6.60 -17.73 27.91
N PRO A 42 6.73 -16.55 27.27
CA PRO A 42 7.79 -15.58 27.57
C PRO A 42 7.80 -15.05 29.02
N TRP A 43 6.73 -15.28 29.74
CA TRP A 43 6.55 -14.86 31.13
C TRP A 43 6.82 -16.01 32.14
N TRP A 44 7.13 -17.22 31.66
CA TRP A 44 7.38 -18.39 32.49
C TRP A 44 8.81 -18.41 32.95
N ASP A 45 9.02 -18.61 34.25
CA ASP A 45 10.32 -18.74 34.92
C ASP A 45 10.31 -19.86 35.97
N ASN A 46 11.43 -19.99 36.70
CA ASN A 46 11.58 -21.00 37.74
C ASN A 46 10.53 -20.83 38.84
N GLU A 47 10.19 -19.60 39.28
CA GLU A 47 9.15 -19.35 40.30
C GLU A 47 7.80 -19.94 39.85
N CYS A 48 7.47 -19.84 38.56
CA CYS A 48 6.24 -20.43 38.03
C CYS A 48 6.26 -21.96 38.09
N SER A 49 7.43 -22.55 37.85
CA SER A 49 7.61 -24.02 37.90
C SER A 49 7.51 -24.53 39.33
N GLU A 50 8.12 -23.84 40.28
CA GLU A 50 8.05 -24.15 41.72
C GLU A 50 6.61 -24.03 42.25
N ALA A 51 5.92 -22.98 41.90
CA ALA A 51 4.51 -22.80 42.30
C ALA A 51 3.59 -23.92 41.76
N ILE A 52 3.86 -24.44 40.57
CA ILE A 52 3.13 -25.64 40.07
C ILE A 52 3.49 -26.90 40.87
N LYS A 53 4.75 -27.06 41.20
CA LYS A 53 5.21 -28.22 42.00
C LYS A 53 4.52 -28.22 43.33
N SER A 54 4.59 -27.10 44.07
CA SER A 54 3.91 -26.94 45.37
C SER A 54 2.39 -27.17 45.30
N ARG A 55 1.76 -26.67 44.21
CA ARG A 55 0.33 -26.91 44.00
C ARG A 55 0.03 -28.40 43.78
N LYS A 56 0.82 -29.10 42.99
CA LYS A 56 0.66 -30.54 42.76
C LYS A 56 0.88 -31.34 44.03
N GLU A 57 1.87 -30.97 44.83
CA GLU A 57 2.11 -31.58 46.14
C GLU A 57 0.92 -31.42 47.07
N ALA A 58 0.36 -30.22 47.16
CA ALA A 58 -0.84 -29.96 47.94
C ALA A 58 -2.09 -30.72 47.41
N GLU A 59 -2.20 -30.87 46.09
CA GLU A 59 -3.26 -31.64 45.41
C GLU A 59 -3.12 -33.15 45.73
N MET A 60 -1.91 -33.69 45.68
CA MET A 60 -1.66 -35.07 46.02
C MET A 60 -1.93 -35.36 47.52
N ASN A 61 -1.52 -34.46 48.43
CA ASN A 61 -1.81 -34.59 49.86
C ASN A 61 -3.32 -34.56 50.17
N TYR A 62 -4.06 -33.70 49.47
CA TYR A 62 -5.52 -33.70 49.60
C TYR A 62 -6.20 -34.95 49.07
N LEU A 63 -5.69 -35.50 47.92
CA LEU A 63 -6.17 -36.76 47.38
C LEU A 63 -5.87 -37.96 48.24
N ALA A 64 -4.71 -37.93 48.94
CA ALA A 64 -4.32 -39.00 49.90
C ALA A 64 -5.13 -38.93 51.20
N TYR A 65 -5.39 -37.69 51.71
CA TYR A 65 -6.10 -37.46 52.96
C TYR A 65 -7.07 -36.27 52.76
N THR A 66 -8.35 -36.53 52.55
CA THR A 66 -9.42 -35.58 52.36
C THR A 66 -9.84 -34.95 53.70
N SER A 67 -8.97 -34.09 54.25
CA SER A 67 -9.29 -33.27 55.44
C SER A 67 -9.56 -31.82 55.07
N SER A 68 -10.26 -31.09 55.95
CA SER A 68 -10.52 -29.65 55.80
C SER A 68 -9.21 -28.85 55.73
N GLU A 69 -8.22 -29.20 56.49
CA GLU A 69 -6.89 -28.55 56.52
C GLU A 69 -6.17 -28.71 55.17
N ASN A 70 -6.16 -29.93 54.59
CA ASN A 70 -5.59 -30.20 53.29
C ASN A 70 -6.33 -29.48 52.16
N PHE A 71 -7.65 -29.34 52.27
CA PHE A 71 -8.46 -28.54 51.33
C PHE A 71 -8.08 -27.05 51.38
N ASP A 72 -7.91 -26.49 52.55
CA ASP A 72 -7.52 -25.12 52.75
C ASP A 72 -6.10 -24.83 52.23
N LEU A 73 -5.16 -25.75 52.44
CA LEU A 73 -3.79 -25.69 51.89
C LEU A 73 -3.83 -25.74 50.35
N LEU A 74 -4.58 -26.63 49.76
CA LEU A 74 -4.75 -26.72 48.31
C LEU A 74 -5.40 -25.44 47.74
N SER A 75 -6.48 -24.95 48.35
CA SER A 75 -7.18 -23.72 47.96
C SER A 75 -6.27 -22.51 48.01
N LYS A 76 -5.46 -22.38 49.05
CA LYS A 76 -4.45 -21.35 49.24
C LYS A 76 -3.39 -21.42 48.15
N SER A 77 -2.82 -22.60 47.89
CA SER A 77 -1.79 -22.82 46.86
C SER A 77 -2.31 -22.52 45.43
N ILE A 78 -3.54 -22.93 45.13
CA ILE A 78 -4.21 -22.56 43.84
C ILE A 78 -4.33 -21.04 43.69
N THR A 79 -4.73 -20.37 44.77
CA THR A 79 -4.94 -18.92 44.76
C THR A 79 -3.63 -18.16 44.61
N GLU A 80 -2.58 -18.60 45.29
CA GLU A 80 -1.24 -18.01 45.20
C GLU A 80 -0.63 -18.23 43.82
N THR A 81 -0.71 -19.45 43.24
CA THR A 81 -0.26 -19.77 41.90
C THR A 81 -0.99 -18.88 40.87
N ARG A 82 -2.30 -18.70 40.98
CA ARG A 82 -3.07 -17.83 40.08
C ARG A 82 -2.64 -16.36 40.20
N LYS A 83 -2.36 -15.87 41.41
CA LYS A 83 -1.87 -14.49 41.64
C LYS A 83 -0.49 -14.31 41.05
N LEU A 84 0.43 -15.28 41.24
CA LEU A 84 1.77 -15.26 40.67
C LEU A 84 1.74 -15.23 39.12
N PHE A 85 1.00 -16.13 38.51
CA PHE A 85 0.88 -16.16 37.04
C PHE A 85 0.30 -14.87 36.48
N LYS A 86 -0.71 -14.27 37.11
CA LYS A 86 -1.29 -13.00 36.72
C LYS A 86 -0.25 -11.88 36.80
N LYS A 87 0.57 -11.86 37.85
CA LYS A 87 1.66 -10.90 38.05
C LYS A 87 2.73 -11.07 36.95
N LYS A 88 3.26 -12.30 36.76
CA LYS A 88 4.31 -12.59 35.77
C LYS A 88 3.87 -12.25 34.34
N LYS A 89 2.65 -12.63 33.95
CA LYS A 89 2.06 -12.26 32.67
C LYS A 89 2.02 -10.74 32.47
N PHE A 90 1.60 -10.02 33.47
CA PHE A 90 1.46 -8.58 33.44
C PHE A 90 2.82 -7.85 33.37
N ASP A 91 3.80 -8.30 34.15
CA ASP A 91 5.13 -7.72 34.19
C ASP A 91 5.89 -8.00 32.89
N SER A 92 5.82 -9.22 32.36
CA SER A 92 6.38 -9.58 31.06
C SER A 92 5.76 -8.75 29.91
N TRP A 93 4.43 -8.58 29.95
CA TRP A 93 3.74 -7.73 28.96
C TRP A 93 4.18 -6.27 29.04
N ARG A 94 4.29 -5.72 30.24
CA ARG A 94 4.75 -4.34 30.44
C ARG A 94 6.20 -4.17 29.99
N LYS A 95 7.07 -5.11 30.31
CA LYS A 95 8.45 -5.11 29.86
C LYS A 95 8.50 -5.09 28.32
N PHE A 96 7.82 -6.03 27.69
CA PHE A 96 7.72 -6.06 26.23
C PHE A 96 7.21 -4.74 25.63
N CYS A 97 6.14 -4.18 26.16
CA CYS A 97 5.60 -2.92 25.64
C CYS A 97 6.57 -1.74 25.83
N SER A 98 7.33 -1.70 26.93
CA SER A 98 8.31 -0.63 27.17
C SER A 98 9.56 -0.75 26.30
N GLU A 99 9.85 -1.92 25.78
CA GLU A 99 10.95 -2.16 24.83
C GLU A 99 10.61 -1.68 23.39
N ILE A 100 9.33 -1.41 23.07
CA ILE A 100 8.93 -0.91 21.74
C ILE A 100 9.41 0.54 21.59
N SER A 101 10.59 0.69 20.97
CA SER A 101 11.30 1.95 20.73
C SER A 101 11.28 2.30 19.23
N PRO A 102 11.68 3.52 18.85
CA PRO A 102 11.77 3.94 17.44
C PRO A 102 12.69 3.09 16.58
N ASP A 103 13.65 2.37 17.16
CA ASP A 103 14.64 1.56 16.45
C ASP A 103 14.12 0.17 16.07
N ILE A 104 13.02 -0.28 16.71
CA ILE A 104 12.45 -1.61 16.43
C ILE A 104 11.67 -1.58 15.13
N GLN A 105 11.99 -2.52 14.24
CA GLN A 105 11.23 -2.70 13.01
C GLN A 105 9.77 -3.08 13.30
N PRO A 106 8.79 -2.47 12.63
CA PRO A 106 7.37 -2.78 12.82
C PRO A 106 7.03 -4.27 12.68
N SER A 107 7.70 -5.00 11.79
CA SER A 107 7.54 -6.45 11.60
C SER A 107 7.85 -7.25 12.86
N ALA A 108 8.91 -6.89 13.58
CA ALA A 108 9.30 -7.55 14.83
C ALA A 108 8.25 -7.31 15.94
N VAL A 109 7.64 -6.12 15.99
CA VAL A 109 6.53 -5.80 16.92
C VAL A 109 5.33 -6.69 16.61
N TRP A 110 4.97 -6.84 15.34
CA TRP A 110 3.84 -7.68 14.93
C TRP A 110 4.08 -9.16 15.20
N GLN A 111 5.27 -9.69 14.95
CA GLN A 111 5.63 -11.07 15.28
C GLN A 111 5.46 -11.35 16.77
N LYS A 112 5.94 -10.44 17.64
CA LYS A 112 5.77 -10.59 19.09
C LYS A 112 4.31 -10.49 19.52
N ILE A 113 3.51 -9.58 18.96
CA ILE A 113 2.06 -9.48 19.24
C ILE A 113 1.35 -10.76 18.80
N HIS A 114 1.68 -11.31 17.64
CA HIS A 114 1.13 -12.58 17.16
C HIS A 114 1.50 -13.72 18.12
N ARG A 115 2.73 -13.79 18.60
CA ARG A 115 3.15 -14.79 19.61
C ARG A 115 2.30 -14.72 20.88
N PHE A 116 2.02 -13.54 21.40
CA PHE A 116 1.15 -13.38 22.57
C PHE A 116 -0.32 -13.77 22.29
N ARG A 117 -0.79 -13.62 21.06
CA ARG A 117 -2.14 -14.02 20.65
C ARG A 117 -2.26 -15.52 20.38
N SER A 118 -1.26 -16.12 19.74
CA SER A 118 -1.28 -17.54 19.36
C SER A 118 -1.15 -18.48 20.55
N LEU A 119 -0.56 -18.04 21.67
CA LEU A 119 -0.48 -18.83 22.91
C LEU A 119 -1.87 -19.08 23.55
N TYR A 120 -2.94 -18.38 23.11
CA TYR A 120 -4.30 -18.52 23.64
C TYR A 120 -5.31 -19.02 22.62
N LYS A 121 -4.93 -19.17 21.38
CA LYS A 121 -5.70 -19.91 20.41
C LYS A 121 -4.92 -21.19 20.15
N GLU A 122 -5.51 -22.32 20.49
CA GLU A 122 -5.22 -23.53 19.72
C GLU A 122 -5.15 -23.07 18.27
N SER A 123 -4.03 -23.32 17.62
CA SER A 123 -3.97 -23.15 16.18
C SER A 123 -5.10 -24.03 15.65
N LYS A 124 -6.24 -23.43 15.32
CA LYS A 124 -7.22 -24.14 14.51
C LYS A 124 -6.42 -24.51 13.29
N SER A 125 -6.05 -25.78 13.22
CA SER A 125 -5.30 -26.30 12.10
C SER A 125 -6.08 -25.86 10.86
N THR A 126 -5.39 -25.28 9.90
CA THR A 126 -5.96 -24.99 8.58
C THR A 126 -6.25 -26.29 7.83
N VAL A 127 -6.07 -27.41 8.50
CA VAL A 127 -6.25 -28.76 8.02
C VAL A 127 -7.74 -29.10 8.12
N LEU A 128 -8.33 -29.46 6.99
CA LEU A 128 -9.73 -29.80 6.91
C LEU A 128 -9.95 -31.30 7.14
N PRO A 129 -11.08 -31.70 7.72
CA PRO A 129 -11.51 -33.09 7.70
C PRO A 129 -11.57 -33.61 6.25
N TYR A 130 -11.23 -34.88 6.03
CA TYR A 130 -11.16 -35.49 4.70
C TYR A 130 -12.42 -35.26 3.85
N THR A 131 -13.61 -35.39 4.44
CA THR A 131 -14.88 -35.18 3.75
C THR A 131 -15.04 -33.77 3.20
N ILE A 132 -14.74 -32.75 4.03
CA ILE A 132 -14.82 -31.33 3.64
C ILE A 132 -13.71 -31.00 2.63
N ALA A 133 -12.50 -31.54 2.80
CA ALA A 133 -11.38 -31.34 1.89
C ALA A 133 -11.69 -31.92 0.50
N ASN A 134 -12.23 -33.13 0.45
CA ASN A 134 -12.62 -33.76 -0.81
C ASN A 134 -13.75 -33.02 -1.54
N GLU A 135 -14.80 -32.60 -0.80
CA GLU A 135 -15.86 -31.76 -1.35
C GLU A 135 -15.32 -30.42 -1.86
N PHE A 136 -14.41 -29.80 -1.11
CA PHE A 136 -13.78 -28.54 -1.47
C PHE A 136 -12.96 -28.66 -2.77
N LEU A 137 -12.12 -29.70 -2.91
CA LEU A 137 -11.36 -29.93 -4.12
C LEU A 137 -12.23 -30.36 -5.30
N SER A 138 -13.31 -31.14 -5.07
CA SER A 138 -14.25 -31.50 -6.12
C SER A 138 -14.97 -30.29 -6.72
N LYS A 139 -15.27 -29.28 -5.91
CA LYS A 139 -15.82 -28.00 -6.39
C LYS A 139 -14.85 -27.19 -7.22
N LEU A 140 -13.54 -27.27 -6.93
CA LEU A 140 -12.49 -26.61 -7.71
C LEU A 140 -12.16 -27.38 -9.00
N SER A 141 -12.43 -28.68 -9.04
CA SER A 141 -12.16 -29.58 -10.18
C SER A 141 -13.46 -30.20 -10.71
N PRO A 142 -14.36 -29.42 -11.31
CA PRO A 142 -15.53 -29.97 -11.95
C PRO A 142 -15.14 -30.85 -13.16
N PRO A 143 -16.05 -31.69 -13.68
CA PRO A 143 -15.77 -32.57 -14.80
C PRO A 143 -15.12 -31.87 -15.98
N SER A 144 -14.16 -32.53 -16.64
CA SER A 144 -13.38 -31.97 -17.72
C SER A 144 -14.23 -31.55 -18.90
N VAL A 145 -14.10 -30.27 -19.29
CA VAL A 145 -14.55 -29.84 -20.63
C VAL A 145 -13.45 -30.22 -21.61
N GLN A 146 -13.81 -30.90 -22.70
CA GLN A 146 -12.84 -31.25 -23.74
C GLN A 146 -12.16 -29.98 -24.27
N PHE A 147 -10.85 -29.94 -24.20
CA PHE A 147 -10.06 -28.84 -24.73
C PHE A 147 -9.92 -29.01 -26.25
N HIS A 148 -10.64 -28.20 -27.02
CA HIS A 148 -10.45 -28.15 -28.48
C HIS A 148 -9.21 -27.30 -28.79
N ASN A 149 -8.21 -27.95 -29.35
CA ASN A 149 -6.96 -27.27 -29.74
C ASN A 149 -7.22 -26.43 -31.00
N ILE A 150 -7.37 -25.11 -30.83
CA ILE A 150 -7.44 -24.18 -31.95
C ILE A 150 -6.01 -23.93 -32.43
N PRO A 151 -5.67 -24.12 -33.72
CA PRO A 151 -4.33 -23.82 -34.23
C PRO A 151 -3.92 -22.37 -33.96
N LEU A 152 -2.65 -22.16 -33.62
CA LEU A 152 -2.10 -20.83 -33.50
C LEU A 152 -1.77 -20.27 -34.89
N PRO A 153 -2.03 -18.99 -35.15
CA PRO A 153 -1.63 -18.35 -36.41
C PRO A 153 -0.10 -18.37 -36.55
N ILE A 154 0.37 -18.57 -37.80
CA ILE A 154 1.79 -18.51 -38.13
C ILE A 154 2.21 -17.05 -38.14
N SER A 155 3.11 -16.69 -37.19
CA SER A 155 3.90 -15.47 -37.00
C SER A 155 3.30 -14.12 -37.42
N ASP A 156 3.06 -13.26 -36.39
CA ASP A 156 3.20 -11.82 -36.56
C ASP A 156 4.56 -11.39 -35.99
N TYR A 157 5.31 -10.56 -36.72
CA TYR A 157 6.57 -9.97 -36.30
C TYR A 157 6.30 -8.87 -35.26
N SER A 158 5.94 -9.26 -34.05
CA SER A 158 5.84 -8.29 -32.94
C SER A 158 7.10 -8.42 -32.06
N GLU A 159 7.65 -7.30 -31.62
CA GLU A 159 8.77 -7.26 -30.64
C GLU A 159 8.52 -8.16 -29.44
N LEU A 160 7.25 -8.31 -29.05
CA LEU A 160 6.83 -9.13 -27.91
C LEU A 160 6.80 -10.65 -28.19
N ASN A 161 6.99 -11.06 -29.45
CA ASN A 161 7.06 -12.46 -29.87
C ASN A 161 8.51 -13.00 -29.93
N SER A 162 9.45 -12.29 -29.32
CA SER A 162 10.86 -12.68 -29.16
C SER A 162 11.09 -13.48 -27.89
N LEU A 163 12.25 -14.13 -27.77
CA LEU A 163 12.69 -14.77 -26.52
C LEU A 163 12.84 -13.74 -25.39
N PHE A 164 12.70 -14.16 -24.13
CA PHE A 164 12.96 -13.28 -23.01
C PHE A 164 14.43 -12.91 -22.90
N SER A 165 14.70 -11.65 -22.61
CA SER A 165 16.05 -11.12 -22.43
C SER A 165 16.53 -11.24 -20.98
N PHE A 166 17.85 -11.21 -20.78
CA PHE A 166 18.45 -11.18 -19.45
C PHE A 166 18.00 -9.95 -18.64
N ASN A 167 17.82 -8.80 -19.30
CA ASN A 167 17.33 -7.58 -18.66
C ASN A 167 15.90 -7.72 -18.12
N GLU A 168 15.02 -8.43 -18.85
CA GLU A 168 13.67 -8.72 -18.36
C GLU A 168 13.73 -9.60 -17.10
N LEU A 169 14.52 -10.67 -17.12
CA LEU A 169 14.69 -11.56 -15.96
C LEU A 169 15.26 -10.79 -14.76
N GLN A 170 16.32 -10.02 -14.95
CA GLN A 170 16.92 -9.21 -13.90
C GLN A 170 15.95 -8.16 -13.36
N GLY A 171 15.17 -7.53 -14.26
CA GLY A 171 14.09 -6.63 -13.91
C GLY A 171 13.06 -7.27 -12.99
N VAL A 172 12.56 -8.45 -13.35
CA VAL A 172 11.60 -9.22 -12.54
C VAL A 172 12.20 -9.58 -11.18
N LEU A 173 13.42 -10.15 -11.16
CA LEU A 173 14.11 -10.52 -9.90
C LEU A 173 14.33 -9.32 -8.97
N SER A 174 14.47 -8.10 -9.51
CA SER A 174 14.58 -6.87 -8.70
C SER A 174 13.28 -6.44 -8.02
N VAL A 175 12.13 -6.96 -8.47
CA VAL A 175 10.80 -6.55 -8.00
C VAL A 175 10.23 -7.51 -6.96
N VAL A 176 10.48 -8.81 -7.15
CA VAL A 176 9.91 -9.88 -6.32
C VAL A 176 10.41 -9.81 -4.87
N ARG A 177 9.60 -10.29 -3.95
CA ARG A 177 9.91 -10.36 -2.52
C ARG A 177 9.50 -11.73 -2.00
N ASP A 178 10.23 -12.24 -1.01
CA ASP A 178 9.90 -13.52 -0.39
C ASP A 178 8.45 -13.58 0.07
N SER A 179 7.81 -14.63 -0.36
CA SER A 179 6.46 -15.07 0.03
C SER A 179 6.52 -16.56 0.33
N ALA A 180 5.41 -17.14 0.78
CA ALA A 180 5.33 -18.58 0.97
C ALA A 180 5.70 -19.31 -0.33
N PRO A 181 6.70 -20.24 -0.28
CA PRO A 181 7.12 -21.02 -1.44
C PRO A 181 6.06 -22.04 -1.86
N GLY A 182 6.25 -22.64 -3.02
CA GLY A 182 5.46 -23.79 -3.48
C GLY A 182 5.89 -25.12 -2.87
N PRO A 183 5.50 -26.25 -3.48
CA PRO A 183 5.90 -27.60 -3.03
C PRO A 183 7.41 -27.82 -2.98
N ASP A 184 8.16 -27.13 -3.85
CA ASP A 184 9.63 -27.16 -3.95
C ASP A 184 10.37 -26.48 -2.78
N GLY A 185 9.66 -25.69 -1.97
CA GLY A 185 10.26 -24.99 -0.84
C GLY A 185 11.20 -23.83 -1.21
N ILE A 186 11.38 -23.51 -2.49
CA ILE A 186 12.33 -22.49 -2.98
C ILE A 186 11.76 -21.08 -2.80
N PRO A 187 12.42 -20.16 -2.03
CA PRO A 187 12.01 -18.77 -1.91
C PRO A 187 12.58 -17.90 -3.04
N TYR A 188 12.01 -16.72 -3.30
CA TYR A 188 12.53 -15.76 -4.28
C TYR A 188 13.96 -15.30 -4.01
N SER A 189 14.34 -15.20 -2.74
CA SER A 189 15.70 -14.79 -2.34
C SER A 189 16.79 -15.70 -2.91
N PHE A 190 16.53 -17.00 -3.12
CA PHE A 190 17.47 -17.90 -3.75
C PHE A 190 17.76 -17.44 -5.19
N LEU A 191 16.71 -17.20 -5.96
CA LEU A 191 16.84 -16.80 -7.36
C LEU A 191 17.43 -15.39 -7.52
N SER A 192 17.08 -14.47 -6.64
CA SER A 192 17.62 -13.10 -6.67
C SER A 192 19.12 -13.04 -6.39
N ASN A 193 19.64 -13.96 -5.57
CA ASN A 193 21.06 -14.03 -5.18
C ASN A 193 21.90 -15.00 -6.05
N LEU A 194 21.33 -15.59 -7.09
CA LEU A 194 22.11 -16.38 -8.07
C LEU A 194 23.17 -15.51 -8.77
N THR A 195 24.28 -16.16 -9.16
CA THR A 195 25.26 -15.53 -10.06
C THR A 195 24.63 -15.24 -11.43
N ASP A 196 25.18 -14.32 -12.19
CA ASP A 196 24.65 -14.00 -13.50
C ASP A 196 24.71 -15.18 -14.47
N ASN A 197 25.73 -16.04 -14.39
CA ASN A 197 25.80 -17.29 -15.17
C ASN A 197 24.63 -18.23 -14.82
N ALA A 198 24.30 -18.40 -13.54
CA ALA A 198 23.18 -19.22 -13.12
C ALA A 198 21.83 -18.63 -13.52
N LYS A 199 21.71 -17.31 -13.53
CA LYS A 199 20.52 -16.60 -14.05
C LYS A 199 20.38 -16.78 -15.57
N THR A 200 21.49 -16.74 -16.31
CA THR A 200 21.49 -16.98 -17.77
C THR A 200 21.04 -18.41 -18.07
N TYR A 201 21.58 -19.39 -17.33
CA TYR A 201 21.14 -20.78 -17.47
C TYR A 201 19.63 -20.95 -17.16
N PHE A 202 19.14 -20.29 -16.11
CA PHE A 202 17.71 -20.29 -15.81
C PHE A 202 16.87 -19.62 -16.90
N LEU A 203 17.39 -18.54 -17.51
CA LEU A 203 16.76 -17.87 -18.64
C LEU A 203 16.66 -18.78 -19.87
N ASP A 204 17.70 -19.59 -20.14
CA ASP A 204 17.71 -20.55 -21.26
C ASP A 204 16.61 -21.61 -21.07
N ILE A 205 16.43 -22.10 -19.82
CA ILE A 205 15.31 -23.01 -19.49
C ILE A 205 13.97 -22.33 -19.75
N ILE A 206 13.79 -21.07 -19.31
CA ILE A 206 12.55 -20.32 -19.52
C ILE A 206 12.26 -20.13 -21.01
N ASN A 207 13.28 -19.78 -21.79
CA ASN A 207 13.15 -19.60 -23.23
C ASN A 207 12.86 -20.90 -23.96
N HIS A 208 13.44 -22.02 -23.52
CA HIS A 208 13.08 -23.34 -24.02
C HIS A 208 11.59 -23.67 -23.73
N ILE A 209 11.12 -23.41 -22.52
CA ILE A 209 9.70 -23.58 -22.16
C ILE A 209 8.80 -22.67 -23.00
N MET A 210 9.21 -21.45 -23.29
CA MET A 210 8.44 -20.50 -24.11
C MET A 210 8.23 -21.01 -25.55
N VAL A 211 9.27 -21.58 -26.14
CA VAL A 211 9.21 -22.12 -27.52
C VAL A 211 8.49 -23.46 -27.58
N SER A 212 8.89 -24.40 -26.73
CA SER A 212 8.32 -25.75 -26.70
C SER A 212 6.90 -25.82 -26.16
N GLY A 213 6.52 -24.85 -25.29
CA GLY A 213 5.28 -24.89 -24.51
C GLY A 213 5.30 -25.95 -23.41
N SER A 214 6.37 -26.73 -23.27
CA SER A 214 6.47 -27.81 -22.30
C SER A 214 6.87 -27.29 -20.92
N VAL A 215 5.88 -27.04 -20.07
CA VAL A 215 6.09 -26.62 -18.68
C VAL A 215 6.24 -27.85 -17.81
N PRO A 216 7.29 -27.96 -16.98
CA PRO A 216 7.50 -29.12 -16.10
C PRO A 216 6.30 -29.37 -15.17
N MET A 217 5.83 -30.60 -15.09
CA MET A 217 4.64 -30.96 -14.31
C MET A 217 4.80 -30.61 -12.82
N PHE A 218 5.97 -30.87 -12.24
CA PHE A 218 6.23 -30.56 -10.83
C PHE A 218 6.25 -29.05 -10.52
N TRP A 219 6.47 -28.15 -11.50
CA TRP A 219 6.27 -26.71 -11.33
C TRP A 219 4.77 -26.33 -11.35
N LYS A 220 3.91 -27.15 -11.98
CA LYS A 220 2.46 -26.96 -12.01
C LYS A 220 1.75 -27.51 -10.77
N GLU A 221 2.47 -28.19 -9.89
CA GLU A 221 1.93 -28.63 -8.61
C GLU A 221 1.68 -27.43 -7.69
N GLN A 222 0.52 -27.44 -7.04
CA GLN A 222 0.07 -26.34 -6.19
C GLN A 222 -0.47 -26.88 -4.86
N ILE A 223 0.03 -26.35 -3.75
CA ILE A 223 -0.53 -26.63 -2.44
C ILE A 223 -1.69 -25.65 -2.20
N ILE A 224 -2.85 -26.17 -1.88
CA ILE A 224 -4.01 -25.35 -1.56
C ILE A 224 -4.09 -25.09 -0.06
N ILE A 225 -4.12 -23.81 0.32
CA ILE A 225 -4.37 -23.35 1.69
C ILE A 225 -5.81 -22.88 1.79
N PRO A 226 -6.71 -23.60 2.49
CA PRO A 226 -8.10 -23.18 2.69
C PRO A 226 -8.18 -22.07 3.73
N ILE A 227 -8.58 -20.87 3.34
CA ILE A 227 -8.77 -19.74 4.25
C ILE A 227 -10.27 -19.57 4.54
N LEU A 228 -10.67 -19.74 5.79
CA LEU A 228 -12.07 -19.54 6.21
C LEU A 228 -12.51 -18.09 6.03
N LYS A 229 -13.60 -17.87 5.32
CA LYS A 229 -14.24 -16.56 5.15
C LYS A 229 -14.77 -16.06 6.50
N SER A 230 -14.63 -14.76 6.76
CA SER A 230 -15.08 -14.16 8.01
C SER A 230 -16.56 -14.40 8.26
N ASN A 231 -16.91 -14.83 9.47
CA ASN A 231 -18.30 -15.11 9.91
C ASN A 231 -19.01 -16.22 9.12
N LYS A 232 -18.27 -17.16 8.53
CA LYS A 232 -18.84 -18.36 7.92
C LYS A 232 -18.57 -19.59 8.79
N PRO A 233 -19.47 -20.59 8.77
CA PRO A 233 -19.27 -21.84 9.50
C PRO A 233 -18.10 -22.63 8.92
N SER A 234 -17.38 -23.39 9.75
CA SER A 234 -16.19 -24.14 9.33
C SER A 234 -16.49 -25.53 8.76
N ASP A 235 -17.72 -25.97 8.85
CA ASP A 235 -18.22 -27.29 8.39
C ASP A 235 -18.67 -27.30 6.93
N ASN A 236 -18.62 -26.19 6.24
CA ASN A 236 -19.07 -26.06 4.87
C ASN A 236 -17.89 -25.69 3.94
N ALA A 237 -17.66 -26.49 2.90
CA ALA A 237 -16.62 -26.28 1.90
C ALA A 237 -16.70 -24.90 1.22
N LEU A 238 -17.91 -24.34 0.99
CA LEU A 238 -18.12 -23.02 0.39
C LEU A 238 -17.67 -21.85 1.31
N SER A 239 -17.43 -22.14 2.59
CA SER A 239 -16.96 -21.16 3.55
C SER A 239 -15.49 -20.82 3.40
N TYR A 240 -14.76 -21.55 2.58
CA TYR A 240 -13.32 -21.36 2.40
C TYR A 240 -12.97 -20.67 1.08
N ARG A 241 -11.81 -19.99 1.07
CA ARG A 241 -11.15 -19.49 -0.14
C ARG A 241 -9.93 -20.36 -0.43
N PRO A 242 -9.76 -20.87 -1.66
CA PRO A 242 -8.55 -21.59 -2.04
C PRO A 242 -7.42 -20.60 -2.32
N ILE A 243 -6.33 -20.66 -1.57
CA ILE A 243 -5.10 -19.95 -1.95
C ILE A 243 -4.13 -20.99 -2.45
N ALA A 244 -3.77 -20.89 -3.73
CA ALA A 244 -2.82 -21.78 -4.38
C ALA A 244 -1.37 -21.29 -4.16
N LEU A 245 -0.53 -22.12 -3.56
CA LEU A 245 0.91 -21.92 -3.46
C LEU A 245 1.58 -22.72 -4.57
N SER A 246 2.06 -22.03 -5.60
CA SER A 246 2.80 -22.59 -6.73
C SER A 246 4.30 -22.34 -6.59
N SER A 247 5.12 -23.08 -7.32
CA SER A 247 6.56 -22.91 -7.43
C SER A 247 6.92 -21.45 -7.72
N VAL A 248 7.96 -20.96 -7.06
CA VAL A 248 8.50 -19.61 -7.32
C VAL A 248 9.14 -19.55 -8.70
N LEU A 249 9.71 -20.66 -9.19
CA LEU A 249 10.26 -20.77 -10.55
C LEU A 249 9.17 -20.48 -11.58
N LEU A 250 8.00 -21.10 -11.42
CA LEU A 250 6.83 -20.84 -12.28
C LEU A 250 6.36 -19.38 -12.18
N LYS A 251 6.33 -18.81 -10.97
CA LYS A 251 5.92 -17.41 -10.77
C LYS A 251 6.85 -16.40 -11.44
N ILE A 252 8.16 -16.69 -11.59
CA ILE A 252 9.05 -15.84 -12.38
C ILE A 252 8.62 -15.84 -13.86
N ILE A 253 8.30 -17.00 -14.43
CA ILE A 253 7.75 -17.09 -15.79
C ILE A 253 6.44 -16.28 -15.90
N GLU A 254 5.54 -16.47 -14.95
CA GLU A 254 4.30 -15.69 -14.89
C GLU A 254 4.54 -14.18 -14.86
N HIS A 255 5.58 -13.71 -14.14
CA HIS A 255 5.94 -12.29 -14.11
C HIS A 255 6.46 -11.78 -15.46
N LEU A 256 7.31 -12.54 -16.12
CA LEU A 256 7.83 -12.21 -17.47
C LEU A 256 6.68 -12.11 -18.47
N VAL A 257 5.85 -13.13 -18.54
CA VAL A 257 4.66 -13.18 -19.43
C VAL A 257 3.71 -12.03 -19.10
N LYS A 258 3.45 -11.78 -17.81
CA LYS A 258 2.57 -10.69 -17.35
C LYS A 258 3.05 -9.32 -17.84
N ASN A 259 4.35 -9.03 -17.73
CA ASN A 259 4.87 -7.72 -18.13
C ASN A 259 4.63 -7.46 -19.63
N ARG A 260 4.90 -8.44 -20.48
CA ARG A 260 4.64 -8.35 -21.92
C ARG A 260 3.15 -8.27 -22.24
N LEU A 261 2.34 -9.13 -21.61
CA LEU A 261 0.90 -9.15 -21.84
C LEU A 261 0.24 -7.85 -21.34
N GLU A 262 0.63 -7.34 -20.17
CA GLU A 262 0.14 -6.05 -19.64
C GLU A 262 0.51 -4.89 -20.57
N PHE A 263 1.75 -4.88 -21.07
CA PHE A 263 2.18 -3.89 -22.05
C PHE A 263 1.34 -3.99 -23.32
N PHE A 264 1.18 -5.18 -23.87
CA PHE A 264 0.41 -5.41 -25.10
C PHE A 264 -1.04 -4.94 -25.00
N VAL A 265 -1.76 -5.37 -23.94
CA VAL A 265 -3.20 -5.04 -23.83
C VAL A 265 -3.46 -3.58 -23.47
N GLU A 266 -2.58 -2.93 -22.70
CA GLU A 266 -2.76 -1.54 -22.31
C GLU A 266 -2.28 -0.57 -23.40
N SER A 267 -1.17 -0.87 -24.12
CA SER A 267 -0.69 -0.02 -25.22
C SER A 267 -1.64 -0.01 -26.42
N ASN A 268 -2.36 -1.11 -26.65
CA ASN A 268 -3.34 -1.25 -27.72
C ASN A 268 -4.80 -1.00 -27.28
N CYS A 269 -5.05 -0.59 -26.04
CA CYS A 269 -6.39 -0.33 -25.49
C CYS A 269 -7.39 -1.47 -25.62
N LEU A 270 -6.96 -2.70 -25.40
CA LEU A 270 -7.77 -3.90 -25.62
C LEU A 270 -8.67 -4.26 -24.45
N LEU A 271 -8.52 -3.60 -23.29
CA LEU A 271 -9.37 -3.85 -22.12
C LEU A 271 -10.51 -2.85 -22.03
N ALA A 272 -11.67 -3.33 -21.57
CA ALA A 272 -12.85 -2.49 -21.37
C ALA A 272 -12.54 -1.25 -20.52
N GLU A 273 -13.03 -0.08 -20.92
CA GLU A 273 -12.80 1.15 -20.14
C GLU A 273 -13.51 1.14 -18.80
N SER A 274 -14.64 0.46 -18.69
CA SER A 274 -15.40 0.23 -17.47
C SER A 274 -14.67 -0.64 -16.44
N GLN A 275 -13.60 -1.39 -16.82
CA GLN A 275 -12.83 -2.24 -15.90
C GLN A 275 -11.78 -1.43 -15.14
N TYR A 276 -11.96 -1.30 -13.83
CA TYR A 276 -11.06 -0.60 -12.91
C TYR A 276 -10.22 -1.55 -12.05
N GLY A 277 -10.54 -2.84 -12.02
CA GLY A 277 -9.83 -3.83 -11.23
C GLY A 277 -8.51 -4.26 -11.87
N PHE A 278 -7.46 -4.42 -11.05
CA PHE A 278 -6.15 -4.96 -11.44
C PHE A 278 -5.42 -4.27 -12.60
N ARG A 279 -5.83 -3.07 -12.98
CA ARG A 279 -5.19 -2.26 -14.02
C ARG A 279 -4.31 -1.18 -13.41
N ARG A 280 -3.17 -0.89 -14.05
CA ARG A 280 -2.30 0.22 -13.64
C ARG A 280 -3.01 1.56 -13.88
N GLY A 281 -2.81 2.50 -12.96
CA GLY A 281 -3.41 3.83 -13.06
C GLY A 281 -4.90 3.88 -12.70
N LYS A 282 -5.61 2.77 -12.67
CA LYS A 282 -7.01 2.66 -12.25
C LYS A 282 -7.12 2.10 -10.81
N SER A 283 -8.20 2.43 -10.10
CA SER A 283 -8.39 2.06 -8.70
C SER A 283 -9.87 1.89 -8.33
N ALA A 284 -10.14 1.28 -7.18
CA ALA A 284 -11.48 1.20 -6.61
C ALA A 284 -12.10 2.60 -6.36
N LEU A 285 -11.25 3.60 -6.06
CA LEU A 285 -11.73 4.97 -5.84
C LEU A 285 -12.29 5.60 -7.13
N ASP A 286 -11.80 5.20 -8.32
CA ASP A 286 -12.33 5.70 -9.58
C ASP A 286 -13.77 5.23 -9.78
N GLY A 287 -14.04 3.91 -9.64
CA GLY A 287 -15.39 3.38 -9.74
C GLY A 287 -16.36 4.03 -8.75
N ILE A 288 -15.94 4.17 -7.47
CA ILE A 288 -16.79 4.79 -6.44
C ILE A 288 -17.01 6.28 -6.73
N SER A 289 -15.96 7.01 -7.14
CA SER A 289 -16.05 8.46 -7.41
C SER A 289 -16.91 8.75 -8.63
N ILE A 290 -16.82 7.96 -9.69
CA ILE A 290 -17.66 8.08 -10.89
C ILE A 290 -19.11 7.82 -10.49
N PHE A 291 -19.39 6.70 -9.86
CA PHE A 291 -20.75 6.33 -9.47
C PHE A 291 -21.40 7.35 -8.53
N THR A 292 -20.68 7.80 -7.49
CA THR A 292 -21.23 8.81 -6.56
C THR A 292 -21.39 10.18 -7.20
N THR A 293 -20.58 10.52 -8.21
CA THR A 293 -20.73 11.75 -8.98
C THR A 293 -21.99 11.66 -9.83
N ASP A 294 -22.26 10.52 -10.48
CA ASP A 294 -23.49 10.30 -11.25
C ASP A 294 -24.74 10.37 -10.37
N ILE A 295 -24.71 9.81 -9.16
CA ILE A 295 -25.81 9.94 -8.20
C ILE A 295 -26.07 11.42 -7.86
N ARG A 296 -25.01 12.21 -7.66
CA ARG A 296 -25.16 13.65 -7.37
C ARG A 296 -25.69 14.44 -8.55
N LEU A 297 -25.27 14.10 -9.76
CA LEU A 297 -25.82 14.68 -10.99
C LEU A 297 -27.30 14.35 -11.12
N ALA A 298 -27.69 13.10 -10.98
CA ALA A 298 -29.10 12.69 -11.01
C ALA A 298 -29.93 13.41 -9.93
N PHE A 299 -29.39 13.56 -8.72
CA PHE A 299 -30.08 14.34 -7.67
C PHE A 299 -30.22 15.83 -8.03
N SER A 300 -29.24 16.40 -8.74
CA SER A 300 -29.29 17.79 -9.20
C SER A 300 -30.36 18.00 -10.29
N GLU A 301 -30.58 16.97 -11.10
CA GLU A 301 -31.58 16.93 -12.20
C GLU A 301 -32.95 16.39 -11.76
N ASN A 302 -33.14 16.16 -10.47
CA ASN A 302 -34.37 15.57 -9.92
C ASN A 302 -34.67 14.14 -10.45
N LYS A 303 -33.65 13.40 -10.85
CA LYS A 303 -33.70 11.98 -11.27
C LYS A 303 -33.32 11.05 -10.11
N SER A 304 -33.67 9.80 -10.25
CA SER A 304 -33.23 8.70 -9.39
C SER A 304 -32.26 7.79 -10.15
N ILE A 305 -31.32 7.16 -9.43
CA ILE A 305 -30.47 6.11 -10.00
C ILE A 305 -30.90 4.76 -9.41
N LEU A 306 -31.32 3.86 -10.28
CA LEU A 306 -31.46 2.47 -9.96
C LEU A 306 -30.18 1.73 -10.30
N SER A 307 -29.64 0.95 -9.37
CA SER A 307 -28.38 0.24 -9.51
C SER A 307 -28.48 -1.21 -9.09
N ALA A 308 -27.91 -2.11 -9.88
CA ALA A 308 -27.78 -3.54 -9.61
C ALA A 308 -26.30 -3.87 -9.35
N PHE A 309 -25.98 -4.28 -8.12
CA PHE A 309 -24.69 -4.80 -7.70
C PHE A 309 -24.72 -6.31 -7.85
N LEU A 310 -23.88 -6.83 -8.73
CA LEU A 310 -23.94 -8.21 -9.21
C LEU A 310 -22.71 -8.99 -8.77
N ASP A 311 -22.90 -10.22 -8.30
CA ASP A 311 -21.85 -11.14 -7.84
C ASP A 311 -21.75 -12.32 -8.81
N ILE A 312 -20.65 -12.38 -9.59
CA ILE A 312 -20.38 -13.50 -10.49
C ILE A 312 -19.91 -14.70 -9.66
N GLN A 313 -20.57 -15.85 -9.84
CA GLN A 313 -20.32 -17.04 -9.04
C GLN A 313 -18.99 -17.68 -9.40
N SER A 314 -18.08 -17.82 -8.40
CA SER A 314 -16.78 -18.49 -8.57
C SER A 314 -16.03 -18.01 -9.83
N ALA A 315 -16.02 -16.71 -10.06
CA ALA A 315 -15.57 -16.06 -11.29
C ALA A 315 -14.23 -16.59 -11.83
N TYR A 316 -13.22 -16.73 -10.95
CA TYR A 316 -11.91 -17.26 -11.32
C TYR A 316 -11.92 -18.77 -11.57
N ASP A 317 -12.64 -19.53 -10.76
CA ASP A 317 -12.63 -20.98 -10.79
C ASP A 317 -13.43 -21.51 -12.01
N ASN A 318 -14.33 -20.70 -12.57
CA ASN A 318 -15.19 -21.07 -13.71
C ASN A 318 -14.63 -20.64 -15.07
N VAL A 319 -13.50 -19.95 -15.14
CA VAL A 319 -12.91 -19.57 -16.45
C VAL A 319 -12.61 -20.79 -17.30
N VAL A 320 -13.18 -20.84 -18.49
CA VAL A 320 -12.99 -21.92 -19.48
C VAL A 320 -11.76 -21.60 -20.34
N ILE A 321 -10.75 -22.48 -20.31
CA ILE A 321 -9.44 -22.20 -20.94
C ILE A 321 -9.56 -22.11 -22.48
N SER A 322 -10.43 -22.88 -23.12
CA SER A 322 -10.68 -22.79 -24.57
C SER A 322 -11.29 -21.43 -24.95
N VAL A 323 -12.22 -20.92 -24.16
CA VAL A 323 -12.82 -19.58 -24.35
C VAL A 323 -11.74 -18.50 -24.14
N LEU A 324 -10.91 -18.63 -23.09
CA LEU A 324 -9.78 -17.71 -22.88
C LEU A 324 -8.82 -17.71 -24.05
N LYS A 325 -8.45 -18.90 -24.59
CA LYS A 325 -7.60 -19.02 -25.78
C LYS A 325 -8.23 -18.31 -26.98
N HIS A 326 -9.53 -18.51 -27.21
CA HIS A 326 -10.24 -17.82 -28.29
C HIS A 326 -10.19 -16.31 -28.13
N LYS A 327 -10.42 -15.78 -26.93
CA LYS A 327 -10.34 -14.33 -26.66
C LYS A 327 -8.93 -13.77 -26.85
N LEU A 328 -7.89 -14.50 -26.42
CA LEU A 328 -6.50 -14.11 -26.67
C LEU A 328 -6.18 -14.05 -28.18
N LEU A 329 -6.72 -14.98 -28.98
CA LEU A 329 -6.60 -14.97 -30.44
C LEU A 329 -7.36 -13.79 -31.06
N THR A 330 -8.57 -13.52 -30.60
CA THR A 330 -9.42 -12.40 -31.08
C THR A 330 -8.75 -11.05 -30.91
N ILE A 331 -8.08 -10.85 -29.76
CA ILE A 331 -7.33 -9.60 -29.50
C ILE A 331 -5.92 -9.62 -30.13
N LYS A 332 -5.59 -10.64 -30.94
CA LYS A 332 -4.31 -10.79 -31.65
C LYS A 332 -3.09 -10.81 -30.72
N THR A 333 -3.21 -11.48 -29.58
CA THR A 333 -2.06 -11.67 -28.67
C THR A 333 -0.94 -12.43 -29.38
N PRO A 334 0.37 -12.05 -29.19
CA PRO A 334 1.48 -12.76 -29.79
C PRO A 334 1.45 -14.27 -29.57
N PRO A 335 1.64 -15.11 -30.59
CA PRO A 335 1.44 -16.58 -30.54
C PRO A 335 2.27 -17.27 -29.43
N LEU A 336 3.53 -16.88 -29.25
CA LEU A 336 4.38 -17.46 -28.19
C LEU A 336 3.80 -17.16 -26.79
N LEU A 337 3.24 -15.97 -26.58
CA LEU A 337 2.57 -15.65 -25.30
C LEU A 337 1.31 -16.49 -25.12
N ILE A 338 0.50 -16.69 -26.16
CA ILE A 338 -0.68 -17.57 -26.09
C ILE A 338 -0.24 -18.99 -25.73
N ASN A 339 0.77 -19.51 -26.42
CA ASN A 339 1.27 -20.87 -26.18
C ASN A 339 1.66 -21.07 -24.72
N ILE A 340 2.53 -20.21 -24.19
CA ILE A 340 2.99 -20.34 -22.82
C ILE A 340 1.86 -20.15 -21.81
N ILE A 341 0.95 -19.17 -21.99
CA ILE A 341 -0.19 -18.92 -21.09
C ILE A 341 -1.08 -20.17 -20.99
N ILE A 342 -1.44 -20.76 -22.13
CA ILE A 342 -2.33 -21.93 -22.15
C ILE A 342 -1.64 -23.13 -21.48
N ASN A 343 -0.37 -23.37 -21.77
CA ASN A 343 0.38 -24.49 -21.17
C ASN A 343 0.62 -24.30 -19.65
N LEU A 344 0.71 -23.07 -19.17
CA LEU A 344 0.75 -22.77 -17.72
C LEU A 344 -0.58 -23.07 -17.01
N LEU A 345 -1.70 -23.02 -17.73
CA LEU A 345 -3.04 -23.22 -17.18
C LEU A 345 -3.58 -24.64 -17.29
N LEU A 346 -3.10 -25.43 -18.25
CA LEU A 346 -3.53 -26.81 -18.47
C LEU A 346 -2.84 -27.77 -17.50
N ASP A 347 -3.54 -28.83 -17.11
CA ASP A 347 -3.02 -29.99 -16.34
C ASP A 347 -2.32 -29.60 -15.04
N ARG A 348 -2.90 -28.65 -14.28
CA ARG A 348 -2.38 -28.26 -12.96
C ARG A 348 -2.82 -29.27 -11.91
N SER A 349 -1.90 -29.74 -11.08
CA SER A 349 -2.19 -30.60 -9.94
C SER A 349 -2.40 -29.77 -8.67
N LEU A 350 -3.56 -29.95 -8.02
CA LEU A 350 -3.81 -29.38 -6.70
C LEU A 350 -3.64 -30.43 -5.62
N SER A 351 -3.00 -30.09 -4.54
CA SER A 351 -2.85 -30.92 -3.35
C SER A 351 -3.30 -30.20 -2.08
N LEU A 352 -3.96 -30.91 -1.20
CA LEU A 352 -4.44 -30.41 0.09
C LEU A 352 -4.15 -31.44 1.17
N THR A 353 -3.46 -31.02 2.23
CA THR A 353 -3.19 -31.87 3.40
C THR A 353 -4.43 -31.93 4.29
N VAL A 354 -4.79 -33.09 4.76
CA VAL A 354 -5.94 -33.37 5.64
C VAL A 354 -5.50 -33.81 7.04
N ASP A 355 -6.43 -33.95 7.97
CA ASP A 355 -6.19 -34.15 9.40
C ASP A 355 -5.24 -35.30 9.77
N ASP A 356 -5.23 -36.37 8.99
CA ASP A 356 -4.36 -37.54 9.15
C ASP A 356 -2.97 -37.40 8.52
N ASN A 357 -2.62 -36.18 8.05
CA ASN A 357 -1.47 -35.88 7.21
C ASN A 357 -1.47 -36.59 5.83
N SER A 358 -2.57 -37.20 5.43
CA SER A 358 -2.75 -37.66 4.06
C SER A 358 -2.93 -36.47 3.11
N VAL A 359 -2.69 -36.70 1.82
CA VAL A 359 -2.82 -35.66 0.80
C VAL A 359 -3.90 -36.07 -0.20
N VAL A 360 -4.88 -35.21 -0.38
CA VAL A 360 -5.87 -35.35 -1.44
C VAL A 360 -5.40 -34.49 -2.62
N SER A 361 -5.34 -35.07 -3.82
CA SER A 361 -4.93 -34.36 -5.03
C SER A 361 -5.95 -34.47 -6.15
N ARG A 362 -5.99 -33.46 -7.03
CA ARG A 362 -6.88 -33.35 -8.20
C ARG A 362 -6.12 -32.62 -9.33
N VAL A 363 -6.39 -33.06 -10.57
CA VAL A 363 -5.91 -32.33 -11.76
C VAL A 363 -6.99 -31.38 -12.22
N LEU A 364 -6.60 -30.17 -12.60
CA LEU A 364 -7.50 -29.11 -13.09
C LEU A 364 -7.36 -28.91 -14.58
N THR A 365 -8.49 -28.83 -15.27
CA THR A 365 -8.59 -28.52 -16.70
C THR A 365 -9.24 -27.15 -16.97
N LYS A 366 -9.74 -26.46 -15.93
CA LYS A 366 -10.32 -25.13 -16.04
C LYS A 366 -9.95 -24.23 -14.86
N GLY A 367 -10.35 -22.97 -14.91
CA GLY A 367 -10.19 -21.97 -13.87
C GLY A 367 -8.81 -21.29 -13.85
N LEU A 368 -8.75 -20.11 -13.25
CA LEU A 368 -7.54 -19.35 -12.99
C LEU A 368 -7.12 -19.54 -11.52
N PRO A 369 -5.84 -19.87 -11.23
CA PRO A 369 -5.42 -20.13 -9.85
C PRO A 369 -5.47 -18.85 -9.00
N GLN A 370 -6.12 -18.94 -7.83
CA GLN A 370 -6.15 -17.84 -6.86
C GLN A 370 -4.79 -17.76 -6.13
N GLY A 371 -3.89 -16.90 -6.64
CA GLY A 371 -2.51 -16.77 -6.16
C GLY A 371 -1.48 -16.69 -7.28
N SER A 372 -1.88 -16.95 -8.52
CA SER A 372 -1.04 -16.72 -9.71
C SER A 372 -0.92 -15.23 -10.00
N VAL A 373 0.23 -14.85 -10.54
CA VAL A 373 0.55 -13.50 -10.98
C VAL A 373 -0.24 -13.10 -12.24
N LEU A 374 -0.55 -14.08 -13.10
CA LEU A 374 -1.26 -13.89 -14.36
C LEU A 374 -2.78 -13.82 -14.21
N SER A 375 -3.36 -14.51 -13.23
CA SER A 375 -4.82 -14.65 -13.11
C SER A 375 -5.60 -13.33 -13.19
N PRO A 376 -5.17 -12.22 -12.55
CA PRO A 376 -5.91 -10.97 -12.62
C PRO A 376 -6.00 -10.37 -14.02
N ILE A 377 -4.91 -10.37 -14.79
CA ILE A 377 -4.91 -9.82 -16.15
C ILE A 377 -5.65 -10.73 -17.13
N LEU A 378 -5.53 -12.06 -16.97
CA LEU A 378 -6.25 -13.03 -17.77
C LEU A 378 -7.76 -12.94 -17.56
N TYR A 379 -8.21 -12.66 -16.31
CA TYR A 379 -9.61 -12.43 -16.04
C TYR A 379 -10.11 -11.13 -16.69
N ASN A 380 -9.32 -10.06 -16.67
CA ASN A 380 -9.66 -8.82 -17.37
C ASN A 380 -9.77 -9.02 -18.89
N ILE A 381 -8.89 -9.84 -19.48
CA ILE A 381 -8.98 -10.24 -20.88
C ILE A 381 -10.22 -11.13 -21.13
N TYR A 382 -10.53 -12.03 -20.18
CA TYR A 382 -11.71 -12.89 -20.31
C TYR A 382 -13.02 -12.11 -20.35
N THR A 383 -13.08 -10.98 -19.65
CA THR A 383 -14.26 -10.11 -19.56
C THR A 383 -14.19 -8.83 -20.39
N HIS A 384 -13.21 -8.72 -21.32
CA HIS A 384 -12.96 -7.47 -22.05
C HIS A 384 -14.12 -7.02 -22.95
N ASP A 385 -14.88 -7.97 -23.47
CA ASP A 385 -16.03 -7.77 -24.36
C ASP A 385 -17.39 -7.70 -23.65
N LEU A 386 -17.41 -7.82 -22.29
CA LEU A 386 -18.64 -7.79 -21.50
C LEU A 386 -19.42 -6.49 -21.72
N GLU A 387 -18.73 -5.35 -21.75
CA GLU A 387 -19.38 -4.03 -21.89
C GLU A 387 -20.13 -3.92 -23.23
N SER A 388 -19.58 -4.45 -24.31
CA SER A 388 -20.18 -4.43 -25.64
C SER A 388 -21.43 -5.31 -25.77
N SER A 389 -21.69 -6.19 -24.81
CA SER A 389 -22.91 -7.03 -24.81
C SER A 389 -24.15 -6.27 -24.34
N PHE A 390 -23.98 -5.12 -23.69
CA PHE A 390 -25.08 -4.30 -23.18
C PHE A 390 -25.63 -3.34 -24.24
N ASN A 391 -26.91 -2.99 -24.10
CA ASN A 391 -27.45 -1.84 -24.87
C ASN A 391 -27.05 -0.52 -24.18
N GLY A 392 -27.03 0.58 -24.94
CA GLY A 392 -26.57 1.89 -24.46
C GLY A 392 -27.44 2.56 -23.37
N SER A 393 -28.49 1.89 -22.88
CA SER A 393 -29.44 2.45 -21.91
C SER A 393 -28.92 2.43 -20.45
N ILE A 394 -27.79 1.78 -20.18
CA ILE A 394 -27.23 1.65 -18.84
C ILE A 394 -25.76 2.10 -18.79
N SER A 395 -25.32 2.45 -17.60
CA SER A 395 -23.90 2.63 -17.28
C SER A 395 -23.34 1.38 -16.60
N VAL A 396 -22.09 1.04 -16.92
CA VAL A 396 -21.42 -0.17 -16.44
C VAL A 396 -20.14 0.22 -15.69
N LEU A 397 -19.91 -0.39 -14.55
CA LEU A 397 -18.64 -0.34 -13.83
C LEU A 397 -18.21 -1.73 -13.41
N GLN A 398 -16.97 -2.10 -13.70
CA GLN A 398 -16.38 -3.38 -13.37
C GLN A 398 -15.19 -3.19 -12.43
N TYR A 399 -15.07 -4.01 -11.42
CA TYR A 399 -13.87 -4.12 -10.60
C TYR A 399 -13.56 -5.59 -10.33
N ALA A 400 -12.75 -6.19 -11.19
CA ALA A 400 -12.57 -7.63 -11.24
C ALA A 400 -13.90 -8.36 -11.48
N ASP A 401 -14.34 -9.15 -10.50
CA ASP A 401 -15.61 -9.89 -10.49
C ASP A 401 -16.82 -9.08 -9.96
N ASP A 402 -16.57 -7.92 -9.31
CA ASP A 402 -17.64 -7.00 -8.89
C ASP A 402 -18.17 -6.23 -10.11
N LEU A 403 -19.43 -6.45 -10.48
CA LEU A 403 -20.10 -5.77 -11.60
C LEU A 403 -21.23 -4.88 -11.08
N LEU A 404 -21.27 -3.63 -11.55
CA LEU A 404 -22.32 -2.66 -11.25
C LEU A 404 -22.96 -2.16 -12.54
N LEU A 405 -24.28 -2.37 -12.67
CA LEU A 405 -25.12 -1.80 -13.72
C LEU A 405 -26.04 -0.74 -13.11
N TYR A 406 -26.17 0.41 -13.75
CA TYR A 406 -27.09 1.45 -13.25
C TYR A 406 -27.67 2.31 -14.35
N ASN A 407 -28.88 2.83 -14.08
CA ASN A 407 -29.61 3.72 -14.97
C ASN A 407 -30.14 4.92 -14.19
N ALA A 408 -30.04 6.11 -14.76
CA ALA A 408 -30.59 7.35 -14.23
C ALA A 408 -31.88 7.73 -14.98
N SER A 409 -33.02 7.69 -14.29
CA SER A 409 -34.31 8.04 -14.86
C SER A 409 -35.18 8.82 -13.87
N GLN A 410 -36.19 9.52 -14.38
CA GLN A 410 -37.26 10.10 -13.58
C GLN A 410 -38.25 8.99 -13.13
N SER A 411 -38.42 7.94 -13.94
CA SER A 411 -39.30 6.79 -13.67
C SER A 411 -38.53 5.60 -13.16
N VAL A 412 -38.91 5.10 -11.97
CA VAL A 412 -38.30 3.88 -11.38
C VAL A 412 -38.66 2.65 -12.21
N GLN A 413 -39.84 2.65 -12.83
CA GLN A 413 -40.30 1.58 -13.72
C GLN A 413 -39.43 1.47 -14.97
N GLU A 414 -39.19 2.59 -15.67
CA GLU A 414 -38.31 2.63 -16.84
C GLU A 414 -36.92 2.13 -16.50
N ALA A 415 -36.34 2.60 -15.38
CA ALA A 415 -35.04 2.15 -14.91
C ALA A 415 -35.03 0.64 -14.60
N SER A 416 -36.15 0.10 -14.04
CA SER A 416 -36.28 -1.34 -13.75
C SER A 416 -36.32 -2.16 -15.03
N VAL A 417 -37.07 -1.70 -16.05
CA VAL A 417 -37.10 -2.35 -17.37
C VAL A 417 -35.74 -2.31 -18.05
N ALA A 418 -35.07 -1.16 -18.05
CA ALA A 418 -33.75 -1.01 -18.65
C ALA A 418 -32.69 -1.93 -18.01
N ILE A 419 -32.69 -2.05 -16.67
CA ILE A 419 -31.76 -2.95 -16.00
C ILE A 419 -32.13 -4.41 -16.26
N THR A 420 -33.41 -4.79 -16.18
CA THR A 420 -33.86 -6.17 -16.41
C THR A 420 -33.54 -6.64 -17.84
N SER A 421 -33.77 -5.81 -18.85
CA SER A 421 -33.44 -6.15 -20.25
C SER A 421 -31.92 -6.37 -20.43
N ASN A 422 -31.08 -5.55 -19.79
CA ASN A 422 -29.63 -5.73 -19.82
C ASN A 422 -29.15 -6.94 -19.00
N LEU A 423 -29.86 -7.34 -17.95
CA LEU A 423 -29.60 -8.59 -17.25
C LEU A 423 -29.89 -9.83 -18.12
N CYS A 424 -30.89 -9.75 -19.02
CA CYS A 424 -31.10 -10.80 -20.00
C CYS A 424 -29.94 -10.91 -21.02
N LEU A 425 -29.39 -9.77 -21.43
CA LEU A 425 -28.19 -9.74 -22.29
C LEU A 425 -26.96 -10.27 -21.55
N LEU A 426 -26.79 -9.88 -20.29
CA LEU A 426 -25.75 -10.40 -19.42
C LEU A 426 -25.82 -11.94 -19.27
N LYS A 427 -27.03 -12.48 -19.10
CA LYS A 427 -27.21 -13.95 -19.01
C LYS A 427 -26.69 -14.64 -20.26
N LYS A 428 -27.06 -14.17 -21.44
CA LYS A 428 -26.58 -14.74 -22.71
C LYS A 428 -25.06 -14.72 -22.81
N TRP A 429 -24.45 -13.59 -22.38
CA TRP A 429 -22.98 -13.46 -22.38
C TRP A 429 -22.35 -14.39 -21.35
N LEU A 430 -22.91 -14.51 -20.14
CA LEU A 430 -22.42 -15.42 -19.10
C LEU A 430 -22.46 -16.88 -19.57
N ASP A 431 -23.57 -17.31 -20.16
CA ASP A 431 -23.73 -18.67 -20.70
C ASP A 431 -22.69 -18.99 -21.78
N SER A 432 -22.48 -18.07 -22.72
CA SER A 432 -21.47 -18.26 -23.78
C SER A 432 -20.03 -18.30 -23.25
N ASN A 433 -19.79 -17.73 -22.06
CA ASN A 433 -18.48 -17.70 -21.42
C ASN A 433 -18.35 -18.70 -20.23
N GLY A 434 -19.33 -19.59 -20.01
CA GLY A 434 -19.27 -20.59 -18.93
C GLY A 434 -19.28 -20.00 -17.53
N LEU A 435 -19.81 -18.79 -17.35
CA LEU A 435 -19.97 -18.11 -16.07
C LEU A 435 -21.44 -18.06 -15.65
N ASP A 436 -21.70 -17.77 -14.40
CA ASP A 436 -23.06 -17.60 -13.88
C ASP A 436 -23.12 -16.51 -12.80
N LEU A 437 -24.33 -15.98 -12.57
CA LEU A 437 -24.60 -14.94 -11.59
C LEU A 437 -25.24 -15.50 -10.33
N SER A 438 -24.79 -15.06 -9.18
CA SER A 438 -25.45 -15.37 -7.92
C SER A 438 -26.55 -14.35 -7.61
N ALA A 439 -27.80 -14.62 -8.03
CA ALA A 439 -28.91 -13.71 -7.77
C ALA A 439 -29.14 -13.45 -6.27
N SER A 440 -28.92 -14.43 -5.40
CA SER A 440 -29.10 -14.30 -3.95
C SER A 440 -28.05 -13.42 -3.27
N LYS A 441 -26.84 -13.30 -3.82
CA LYS A 441 -25.78 -12.41 -3.33
C LYS A 441 -25.83 -11.04 -4.00
N SER A 442 -26.40 -10.95 -5.17
CA SER A 442 -26.65 -9.70 -5.89
C SER A 442 -27.67 -8.83 -5.14
N SER A 443 -27.67 -7.55 -5.38
CA SER A 443 -28.60 -6.63 -4.72
C SER A 443 -28.88 -5.39 -5.55
N VAL A 444 -30.10 -4.90 -5.46
CA VAL A 444 -30.53 -3.66 -6.10
C VAL A 444 -30.64 -2.56 -5.06
N VAL A 445 -30.17 -1.34 -5.40
CA VAL A 445 -30.33 -0.15 -4.57
C VAL A 445 -30.89 0.98 -5.43
N LEU A 446 -31.94 1.62 -4.94
CA LEU A 446 -32.50 2.83 -5.53
C LEU A 446 -31.94 4.06 -4.80
N PHE A 447 -31.15 4.85 -5.47
CA PHE A 447 -30.69 6.15 -4.99
C PHE A 447 -31.70 7.22 -5.43
N SER A 448 -32.43 7.78 -4.48
CA SER A 448 -33.50 8.75 -4.76
C SER A 448 -33.66 9.79 -3.66
N ARG A 449 -34.00 11.00 -4.04
CA ARG A 449 -34.38 12.08 -3.11
C ARG A 449 -35.82 11.96 -2.60
N MET A 450 -36.65 11.23 -3.32
CA MET A 450 -38.07 11.03 -2.98
C MET A 450 -38.24 10.47 -1.57
N ARG A 451 -39.21 10.96 -0.83
CA ARG A 451 -39.53 10.47 0.52
C ARG A 451 -40.05 9.04 0.49
N ARG A 452 -40.89 8.75 -0.52
CA ARG A 452 -41.50 7.42 -0.77
C ARG A 452 -41.36 7.10 -2.25
N PRO A 453 -40.21 6.63 -2.72
CA PRO A 453 -40.09 6.20 -4.11
C PRO A 453 -40.86 4.91 -4.35
N ALA A 454 -41.26 4.68 -5.60
CA ALA A 454 -41.81 3.39 -6.01
C ALA A 454 -40.80 2.27 -5.79
N GLU A 455 -41.24 1.09 -5.44
CA GLU A 455 -40.35 -0.05 -5.25
C GLU A 455 -39.84 -0.56 -6.61
N PRO A 456 -38.54 -0.74 -6.80
CA PRO A 456 -38.00 -1.24 -8.05
C PRO A 456 -38.23 -2.76 -8.18
N ASN A 457 -38.57 -3.19 -9.39
CA ASN A 457 -38.78 -4.60 -9.75
C ASN A 457 -37.72 -4.97 -10.80
N VAL A 458 -36.66 -5.61 -10.35
CA VAL A 458 -35.54 -6.07 -11.21
C VAL A 458 -35.46 -7.58 -11.12
N PHE A 459 -35.42 -8.24 -12.26
CA PHE A 459 -35.38 -9.71 -12.36
C PHE A 459 -34.12 -10.17 -13.09
N TYR A 460 -33.54 -11.26 -12.60
CA TYR A 460 -32.57 -12.07 -13.31
C TYR A 460 -33.19 -13.42 -13.57
N GLU A 461 -33.46 -13.72 -14.83
CA GLU A 461 -34.36 -14.80 -15.23
C GLU A 461 -35.73 -14.65 -14.51
N ASN A 462 -36.13 -15.64 -13.75
CA ASN A 462 -37.38 -15.62 -12.99
C ASN A 462 -37.20 -15.21 -11.52
N LEU A 463 -35.98 -14.83 -11.11
CA LEU A 463 -35.67 -14.49 -9.72
C LEU A 463 -35.61 -12.97 -9.54
N LYS A 464 -36.43 -12.45 -8.63
CA LYS A 464 -36.34 -11.03 -8.23
C LYS A 464 -35.08 -10.82 -7.43
N ILE A 465 -34.26 -9.87 -7.85
CA ILE A 465 -33.04 -9.48 -7.12
C ILE A 465 -33.44 -8.67 -5.87
N PRO A 466 -32.87 -8.98 -4.68
CA PRO A 466 -33.22 -8.30 -3.43
C PRO A 466 -32.94 -6.80 -3.46
N VAL A 467 -33.95 -6.01 -3.07
CA VAL A 467 -33.80 -4.55 -2.92
C VAL A 467 -33.26 -4.21 -1.53
N LYS A 468 -32.19 -3.43 -1.47
CA LYS A 468 -31.56 -2.99 -0.21
C LYS A 468 -31.55 -1.47 -0.11
N LYS A 469 -31.56 -0.96 1.14
CA LYS A 469 -31.43 0.48 1.42
C LYS A 469 -29.97 0.95 1.44
N GLU A 470 -29.04 0.04 1.62
CA GLU A 470 -27.60 0.28 1.64
C GLU A 470 -26.83 -0.90 1.05
N VAL A 471 -25.67 -0.61 0.49
CA VAL A 471 -24.77 -1.61 -0.10
C VAL A 471 -23.32 -1.27 0.20
N LYS A 472 -22.51 -2.29 0.43
CA LYS A 472 -21.06 -2.15 0.52
C LYS A 472 -20.44 -2.41 -0.84
N PHE A 473 -20.00 -1.34 -1.50
CA PHE A 473 -19.32 -1.41 -2.80
C PHE A 473 -17.87 -0.99 -2.67
N LEU A 474 -16.95 -1.82 -3.10
CA LEU A 474 -15.50 -1.60 -3.07
C LEU A 474 -14.99 -1.05 -1.72
N GLY A 475 -15.54 -1.54 -0.62
CA GLY A 475 -15.12 -1.16 0.73
C GLY A 475 -15.83 0.07 1.33
N VAL A 476 -16.63 0.80 0.55
CA VAL A 476 -17.45 1.93 1.01
C VAL A 476 -18.92 1.50 1.12
N VAL A 477 -19.59 1.91 2.20
CA VAL A 477 -21.03 1.67 2.36
C VAL A 477 -21.79 2.86 1.83
N LEU A 478 -22.57 2.63 0.79
CA LEU A 478 -23.42 3.62 0.12
C LEU A 478 -24.88 3.42 0.55
N ASP A 479 -25.51 4.46 1.03
CA ASP A 479 -26.94 4.47 1.38
C ASP A 479 -27.77 5.19 0.31
N SER A 480 -29.02 4.82 0.20
CA SER A 480 -29.96 5.29 -0.84
C SER A 480 -30.11 6.83 -0.96
N LYS A 481 -29.65 7.58 0.03
CA LYS A 481 -29.67 9.06 0.07
C LYS A 481 -28.28 9.69 0.11
N LEU A 482 -27.22 8.89 0.00
CA LEU A 482 -25.83 9.34 0.11
C LEU A 482 -25.55 10.18 1.37
N THR A 483 -26.14 9.82 2.51
CA THR A 483 -25.93 10.52 3.79
C THR A 483 -24.56 10.23 4.37
N GLY A 484 -23.95 9.08 4.04
CA GLY A 484 -22.71 8.59 4.60
C GLY A 484 -22.80 8.09 6.06
N ILE A 485 -23.99 8.10 6.68
CA ILE A 485 -24.19 7.64 8.06
C ILE A 485 -23.76 6.18 8.24
N PRO A 486 -24.23 5.22 7.40
CA PRO A 486 -23.84 3.81 7.54
C PRO A 486 -22.35 3.61 7.38
N HIS A 487 -21.72 4.30 6.43
CA HIS A 487 -20.28 4.22 6.23
C HIS A 487 -19.49 4.72 7.45
N CYS A 488 -19.85 5.89 7.99
CA CYS A 488 -19.20 6.42 9.20
C CYS A 488 -19.34 5.47 10.38
N ASN A 489 -20.50 4.87 10.60
CA ASN A 489 -20.72 3.88 11.65
C ASN A 489 -19.86 2.62 11.44
N TYR A 490 -19.77 2.11 10.19
CA TYR A 490 -18.93 0.98 9.81
C TYR A 490 -17.44 1.28 10.09
N VAL A 491 -16.94 2.46 9.69
CA VAL A 491 -15.56 2.90 9.92
C VAL A 491 -15.26 3.01 11.41
N VAL A 492 -16.15 3.64 12.19
CA VAL A 492 -16.00 3.78 13.65
C VAL A 492 -15.91 2.42 14.33
N SER A 493 -16.82 1.49 14.01
CA SER A 493 -16.81 0.13 14.56
C SER A 493 -15.50 -0.62 14.24
N LYS A 494 -14.98 -0.46 13.03
CA LYS A 494 -13.71 -1.05 12.62
C LYS A 494 -12.53 -0.42 13.37
N CYS A 495 -12.53 0.90 13.54
CA CYS A 495 -11.49 1.65 14.25
C CYS A 495 -11.48 1.35 15.75
N GLU A 496 -12.64 1.15 16.40
CA GLU A 496 -12.70 0.82 17.82
C GLU A 496 -11.99 -0.49 18.17
N ARG A 497 -12.11 -1.51 17.30
CA ARG A 497 -11.34 -2.75 17.46
C ARG A 497 -9.83 -2.52 17.41
N SER A 498 -9.37 -1.68 16.50
CA SER A 498 -7.95 -1.30 16.36
C SER A 498 -7.49 -0.39 17.53
N LEU A 499 -8.38 0.46 18.04
CA LEU A 499 -8.11 1.31 19.20
C LEU A 499 -7.82 0.49 20.46
N ASN A 500 -8.46 -0.66 20.62
CA ASN A 500 -8.18 -1.57 21.73
C ASN A 500 -6.75 -2.13 21.68
N ILE A 501 -6.21 -2.36 20.48
CA ILE A 501 -4.81 -2.75 20.31
C ILE A 501 -3.89 -1.64 20.83
N LEU A 502 -4.14 -0.38 20.45
CA LEU A 502 -3.36 0.75 20.96
C LEU A 502 -3.45 0.87 22.46
N ARG A 503 -4.63 0.67 23.07
CA ARG A 503 -4.81 0.67 24.53
C ARG A 503 -3.98 -0.40 25.23
N CYS A 504 -3.93 -1.61 24.67
CA CYS A 504 -3.12 -2.70 25.24
C CYS A 504 -1.61 -2.43 25.20
N LEU A 505 -1.13 -1.67 24.21
CA LEU A 505 0.28 -1.33 24.03
C LEU A 505 0.68 -0.04 24.78
N SER A 506 -0.28 0.75 25.27
CA SER A 506 -0.07 2.08 25.80
C SER A 506 -0.63 2.24 27.20
N GLY A 507 0.24 2.28 28.19
CA GLY A 507 -0.05 2.89 29.50
C GLY A 507 0.49 4.31 29.56
N VAL A 508 -0.03 5.15 30.47
CA VAL A 508 0.42 6.53 30.61
C VAL A 508 1.91 6.60 31.02
N TRP A 509 2.31 5.66 31.90
CA TRP A 509 3.63 5.64 32.53
C TRP A 509 4.50 4.45 32.08
N TRP A 510 3.99 3.63 31.18
CA TRP A 510 4.65 2.46 30.61
C TRP A 510 4.15 2.22 29.18
N GLY A 511 4.78 1.32 28.46
CA GLY A 511 4.33 0.91 27.14
C GLY A 511 5.14 1.54 26.01
N ALA A 512 4.67 1.33 24.79
CA ALA A 512 5.36 1.73 23.57
C ALA A 512 5.57 3.25 23.49
N HIS A 513 6.69 3.65 22.90
CA HIS A 513 7.03 5.05 22.66
C HIS A 513 5.93 5.75 21.83
N PRO A 514 5.60 7.06 22.08
CA PRO A 514 4.57 7.80 21.34
C PRO A 514 4.74 7.77 19.83
N PHE A 515 5.98 7.80 19.33
CA PHE A 515 6.27 7.69 17.91
C PHE A 515 5.81 6.33 17.33
N CYS A 516 6.10 5.22 18.00
CA CYS A 516 5.67 3.88 17.59
C CYS A 516 4.15 3.74 17.62
N LEU A 517 3.52 4.29 18.66
CA LEU A 517 2.05 4.34 18.76
C LEU A 517 1.44 5.18 17.63
N LYS A 518 2.10 6.26 17.21
CA LYS A 518 1.67 7.07 16.05
C LYS A 518 1.79 6.30 14.74
N LEU A 519 2.85 5.50 14.55
CA LEU A 519 2.97 4.62 13.37
C LEU A 519 1.84 3.57 13.34
N LEU A 520 1.55 2.93 14.47
CA LEU A 520 0.45 1.98 14.58
C LEU A 520 -0.91 2.64 14.36
N TYR A 521 -1.13 3.84 14.90
CA TYR A 521 -2.33 4.63 14.61
C TYR A 521 -2.48 4.90 13.12
N ASN A 522 -1.41 5.35 12.45
CA ASN A 522 -1.43 5.61 11.00
C ASN A 522 -1.79 4.35 10.20
N ALA A 523 -1.22 3.20 10.57
CA ALA A 523 -1.43 1.94 9.87
C ALA A 523 -2.81 1.31 10.12
N LEU A 524 -3.32 1.36 11.34
CA LEU A 524 -4.51 0.59 11.76
C LEU A 524 -5.80 1.39 11.85
N ILE A 525 -5.71 2.69 12.08
CA ILE A 525 -6.87 3.55 12.33
C ILE A 525 -6.96 4.63 11.25
N ARG A 526 -5.91 5.42 11.05
CA ARG A 526 -5.95 6.52 10.08
C ARG A 526 -6.16 6.03 8.66
N SER A 527 -5.54 4.91 8.26
CA SER A 527 -5.77 4.29 6.95
C SER A 527 -7.23 3.94 6.70
N VAL A 528 -7.96 3.53 7.75
CA VAL A 528 -9.38 3.21 7.68
C VAL A 528 -10.23 4.48 7.67
N LEU A 529 -9.85 5.52 8.44
CA LEU A 529 -10.50 6.84 8.44
C LEU A 529 -10.34 7.56 7.11
N ASP A 530 -9.23 7.37 6.41
CA ASP A 530 -8.89 8.04 5.15
C ASP A 530 -9.61 7.41 3.94
N TYR A 531 -9.85 6.07 3.95
CA TYR A 531 -10.33 5.36 2.77
C TYR A 531 -11.77 5.74 2.40
N GLY A 532 -11.94 6.33 1.21
CA GLY A 532 -13.24 6.63 0.61
C GLY A 532 -14.06 7.74 1.30
N THR A 533 -13.66 8.23 2.47
CA THR A 533 -14.47 9.18 3.26
C THR A 533 -14.63 10.54 2.57
N PHE A 534 -13.64 10.99 1.79
CA PHE A 534 -13.74 12.26 1.03
C PHE A 534 -14.80 12.22 -0.07
N ILE A 535 -15.10 11.03 -0.61
CA ILE A 535 -16.09 10.85 -1.69
C ILE A 535 -17.52 11.11 -1.18
N LEU A 536 -17.80 10.81 0.10
CA LEU A 536 -19.12 10.93 0.69
C LEU A 536 -19.44 12.34 1.19
N GLU A 537 -18.48 13.27 1.25
CA GLU A 537 -18.78 14.67 1.55
C GLU A 537 -19.33 15.42 0.32
N PRO A 538 -20.33 16.28 0.53
CA PRO A 538 -21.01 16.60 1.78
C PRO A 538 -21.99 15.50 2.18
N GLY A 539 -21.88 15.05 3.41
CA GLY A 539 -22.76 14.08 4.03
C GLY A 539 -23.30 14.61 5.36
N ASN A 540 -23.81 13.73 6.18
CA ASN A 540 -24.34 14.07 7.50
C ASN A 540 -23.22 14.53 8.46
N ILE A 541 -23.24 15.78 8.86
CA ILE A 541 -22.22 16.42 9.71
C ILE A 541 -22.01 15.67 11.02
N SER A 542 -23.10 15.22 11.68
CA SER A 542 -23.02 14.49 12.94
C SER A 542 -22.33 13.13 12.78
N ALA A 543 -22.49 12.46 11.63
CA ALA A 543 -21.81 11.22 11.31
C ALA A 543 -20.29 11.45 11.15
N PHE A 544 -19.89 12.49 10.43
CA PHE A 544 -18.47 12.82 10.26
C PHE A 544 -17.80 13.24 11.57
N LYS A 545 -18.53 13.95 12.48
CA LYS A 545 -18.02 14.24 13.82
C LYS A 545 -17.65 12.99 14.63
N LYS A 546 -18.31 11.84 14.40
CA LYS A 546 -17.89 10.57 15.02
C LYS A 546 -16.49 10.13 14.61
N LEU A 547 -16.10 10.40 13.35
CA LEU A 547 -14.74 10.13 12.86
C LEU A 547 -13.72 11.05 13.54
N ASP A 548 -14.04 12.34 13.71
CA ASP A 548 -13.19 13.30 14.40
C ASP A 548 -12.99 12.91 15.87
N LEU A 549 -14.04 12.39 16.53
CA LEU A 549 -13.94 11.84 17.89
C LEU A 549 -13.01 10.62 17.94
N MET A 550 -13.03 9.76 16.92
CA MET A 550 -12.14 8.59 16.82
C MET A 550 -10.68 9.03 16.68
N GLN A 551 -10.38 10.03 15.83
CA GLN A 551 -9.06 10.64 15.74
C GLN A 551 -8.62 11.15 17.11
N SER A 552 -9.45 11.94 17.78
CA SER A 552 -9.14 12.55 19.08
C SER A 552 -8.86 11.53 20.18
N LYS A 553 -9.67 10.43 20.24
CA LYS A 553 -9.43 9.32 21.18
C LYS A 553 -8.08 8.66 20.93
N SER A 554 -7.75 8.45 19.65
CA SER A 554 -6.50 7.80 19.24
C SER A 554 -5.28 8.65 19.57
N LEU A 555 -5.30 9.94 19.26
CA LEU A 555 -4.18 10.85 19.52
C LEU A 555 -3.93 11.02 21.04
N ARG A 556 -5.00 11.03 21.88
CA ARG A 556 -4.84 11.00 23.34
C ARG A 556 -4.12 9.76 23.84
N ILE A 557 -4.40 8.60 23.27
CA ILE A 557 -3.70 7.34 23.61
C ILE A 557 -2.23 7.39 23.16
N VAL A 558 -1.98 7.87 21.95
CA VAL A 558 -0.62 8.03 21.40
C VAL A 558 0.23 8.89 22.32
N CYS A 559 -0.24 10.07 22.67
CA CYS A 559 0.48 11.05 23.49
C CYS A 559 0.40 10.76 25.00
N GLY A 560 -0.52 9.90 25.46
CA GLY A 560 -0.84 9.78 26.87
C GLY A 560 -1.44 11.07 27.44
N ALA A 561 -2.06 11.91 26.60
CA ALA A 561 -2.60 13.20 26.97
C ALA A 561 -3.87 13.08 27.82
N MET A 562 -4.22 14.13 28.56
CA MET A 562 -5.42 14.18 29.39
C MET A 562 -6.69 14.34 28.56
N LYS A 563 -7.83 13.94 29.10
CA LYS A 563 -9.14 14.14 28.46
C LYS A 563 -9.43 15.62 28.20
N SER A 564 -8.95 16.50 29.07
CA SER A 564 -9.10 17.95 28.97
C SER A 564 -8.21 18.63 27.93
N SER A 565 -7.17 17.95 27.41
CA SER A 565 -6.25 18.52 26.41
C SER A 565 -6.98 18.96 25.14
N PRO A 566 -6.73 20.19 24.63
CA PRO A 566 -7.35 20.71 23.42
C PRO A 566 -7.07 19.84 22.20
N ILE A 567 -8.08 19.59 21.38
CA ILE A 567 -7.97 18.68 20.21
C ILE A 567 -7.06 19.27 19.15
N ASN A 568 -7.19 20.56 18.86
CA ASN A 568 -6.36 21.28 17.88
C ASN A 568 -4.87 21.25 18.26
N ALA A 569 -4.53 21.46 19.54
CA ALA A 569 -3.17 21.35 20.04
C ALA A 569 -2.64 19.89 19.93
N LEU A 570 -3.46 18.88 20.22
CA LEU A 570 -3.09 17.48 20.05
C LEU A 570 -2.82 17.11 18.58
N GLN A 571 -3.58 17.66 17.65
CA GLN A 571 -3.38 17.46 16.24
C GLN A 571 -2.02 18.01 15.80
N VAL A 572 -1.66 19.21 16.24
CA VAL A 572 -0.36 19.83 15.97
C VAL A 572 0.78 19.05 16.63
N GLU A 573 0.63 18.71 17.93
CA GLU A 573 1.63 17.93 18.69
C GLU A 573 1.95 16.58 18.03
N CYS A 574 0.93 15.92 17.46
CA CYS A 574 1.09 14.66 16.76
C CYS A 574 1.43 14.81 15.26
N ASN A 575 1.48 16.03 14.73
CA ASN A 575 1.49 16.28 13.30
C ASN A 575 0.43 15.44 12.56
N ASP A 576 -0.84 15.61 12.97
CA ASP A 576 -2.00 14.88 12.43
C ASP A 576 -3.14 15.87 12.12
N PRO A 577 -3.31 16.28 10.84
CA PRO A 577 -4.24 17.35 10.49
C PRO A 577 -5.68 16.99 10.83
N PRO A 578 -6.54 18.01 11.08
CA PRO A 578 -7.99 17.81 11.22
C PRO A 578 -8.54 17.01 10.04
N LEU A 579 -9.44 16.04 10.31
CA LEU A 579 -9.91 15.13 9.27
C LEU A 579 -10.61 15.82 8.10
N TYR A 580 -11.27 16.98 8.31
CA TYR A 580 -11.90 17.71 7.21
C TYR A 580 -10.87 18.28 6.21
N LEU A 581 -9.71 18.75 6.69
CA LEU A 581 -8.59 19.17 5.84
C LEU A 581 -7.92 17.95 5.20
N ARG A 582 -7.80 16.87 5.97
CA ARG A 582 -7.25 15.62 5.48
C ARG A 582 -8.07 15.04 4.34
N ARG A 583 -9.41 15.06 4.41
CA ARG A 583 -10.31 14.62 3.34
C ARG A 583 -10.14 15.48 2.08
N GLN A 584 -9.99 16.80 2.22
CA GLN A 584 -9.69 17.66 1.08
C GLN A 584 -8.35 17.31 0.44
N TYR A 585 -7.32 17.14 1.22
CA TYR A 585 -6.00 16.71 0.74
C TYR A 585 -6.04 15.37 -0.01
N LEU A 586 -6.79 14.40 0.49
CA LEU A 586 -6.96 13.11 -0.18
C LEU A 586 -7.72 13.25 -1.51
N SER A 587 -8.71 14.10 -1.54
CA SER A 587 -9.46 14.46 -2.76
C SER A 587 -8.55 15.12 -3.79
N ASP A 588 -7.75 16.11 -3.38
CA ASP A 588 -6.80 16.81 -4.25
C ASP A 588 -5.79 15.81 -4.86
N ARG A 589 -5.17 14.98 -4.02
CA ARG A 589 -4.23 13.94 -4.47
C ARG A 589 -4.84 12.92 -5.41
N TYR A 590 -6.07 12.52 -5.13
CA TYR A 590 -6.80 11.57 -5.96
C TYR A 590 -7.09 12.20 -7.33
N LEU A 591 -7.71 13.38 -7.36
CA LEU A 591 -8.09 14.06 -8.58
C LEU A 591 -6.89 14.39 -9.47
N PHE A 592 -5.84 14.97 -8.90
CA PHE A 592 -4.64 15.32 -9.66
C PHE A 592 -3.99 14.10 -10.29
N ARG A 593 -4.02 12.95 -9.60
CA ARG A 593 -3.53 11.69 -10.16
C ARG A 593 -4.44 11.16 -11.27
N SER A 594 -5.76 11.18 -11.08
CA SER A 594 -6.71 10.69 -12.08
C SER A 594 -6.70 11.54 -13.34
N PHE A 595 -6.42 12.83 -13.22
CA PHE A 595 -6.40 13.77 -14.33
C PHE A 595 -5.10 13.80 -15.15
N GLN A 596 -4.18 12.87 -14.88
CA GLN A 596 -3.16 12.54 -15.89
C GLN A 596 -3.76 11.91 -17.16
N PHE A 597 -4.96 11.32 -17.02
CA PHE A 597 -5.70 10.77 -18.17
C PHE A 597 -6.64 11.84 -18.75
N SER A 598 -6.48 12.12 -20.05
CA SER A 598 -7.32 13.09 -20.76
C SER A 598 -8.77 12.61 -20.90
N ASN A 599 -8.97 11.31 -21.05
CA ASN A 599 -10.27 10.65 -21.22
C ASN A 599 -10.92 10.17 -19.90
N HIS A 600 -10.39 10.56 -18.73
CA HIS A 600 -10.95 10.11 -17.46
C HIS A 600 -12.42 10.59 -17.30
N PRO A 601 -13.39 9.68 -17.06
CA PRO A 601 -14.83 10.04 -17.07
C PRO A 601 -15.22 11.12 -16.06
N LEU A 602 -14.51 11.26 -14.95
CA LEU A 602 -14.77 12.31 -13.97
C LEU A 602 -14.55 13.72 -14.52
N ARG A 603 -13.78 13.91 -15.58
CA ARG A 603 -13.46 15.22 -16.12
C ARG A 603 -14.71 15.93 -16.63
N SER A 604 -15.46 15.30 -17.52
CA SER A 604 -16.72 15.80 -18.04
C SER A 604 -17.81 15.87 -16.96
N LYS A 605 -17.91 14.82 -16.13
CA LYS A 605 -18.92 14.74 -15.06
C LYS A 605 -18.73 15.82 -13.99
N LEU A 606 -17.50 16.16 -13.61
CA LEU A 606 -17.24 17.22 -12.63
C LEU A 606 -17.45 18.60 -13.23
N ASN A 607 -17.16 18.81 -14.52
CA ASN A 607 -17.50 20.05 -15.20
C ASN A 607 -19.01 20.30 -15.14
N TYR A 608 -19.79 19.32 -15.56
CA TYR A 608 -21.23 19.36 -15.54
C TYR A 608 -21.80 19.52 -14.12
N LEU A 609 -21.22 18.83 -13.14
CA LEU A 609 -21.62 19.00 -11.73
C LEU A 609 -21.31 20.41 -11.20
N CYS A 610 -20.21 21.05 -11.63
CA CYS A 610 -19.89 22.42 -11.26
C CYS A 610 -20.95 23.41 -11.71
N GLU A 611 -21.51 23.24 -12.90
CA GLU A 611 -22.62 24.06 -13.45
C GLU A 611 -23.89 23.84 -12.60
N HIS A 612 -24.23 22.58 -12.31
CA HIS A 612 -25.41 22.25 -11.51
C HIS A 612 -25.32 22.74 -10.06
N ILE A 613 -24.13 22.84 -9.46
CA ILE A 613 -23.96 23.35 -8.09
C ILE A 613 -24.44 24.81 -8.02
N ASN A 614 -24.27 25.59 -9.06
CA ASN A 614 -24.65 26.98 -9.08
C ASN A 614 -26.13 27.19 -9.46
N THR A 615 -26.75 26.28 -10.19
CA THR A 615 -28.09 26.42 -10.78
C THR A 615 -29.18 25.59 -10.10
N SER A 616 -28.84 24.38 -9.61
CA SER A 616 -29.82 23.45 -9.07
C SER A 616 -30.20 23.76 -7.61
N PRO A 617 -31.52 23.80 -7.30
CA PRO A 617 -32.03 23.99 -5.93
C PRO A 617 -31.51 22.95 -4.92
N TYR A 618 -31.10 21.80 -5.39
CA TYR A 618 -30.53 20.74 -4.56
C TYR A 618 -29.29 21.18 -3.77
N TRP A 619 -28.50 22.10 -4.34
CA TRP A 619 -27.24 22.59 -3.77
C TRP A 619 -27.38 23.86 -2.92
N LYS A 620 -28.53 24.53 -2.93
CA LYS A 620 -28.73 25.83 -2.29
C LYS A 620 -28.25 25.93 -0.84
N HIS A 621 -28.38 24.83 -0.08
CA HIS A 621 -27.98 24.77 1.35
C HIS A 621 -26.91 23.70 1.63
N LYS A 622 -26.18 23.25 0.62
CA LYS A 622 -25.16 22.21 0.74
C LYS A 622 -23.79 22.72 0.34
N GLN A 623 -22.79 22.25 1.06
CA GLN A 623 -21.41 22.48 0.63
C GLN A 623 -21.12 21.69 -0.65
N PRO A 624 -20.26 22.21 -1.54
CA PRO A 624 -19.84 21.46 -2.71
C PRO A 624 -19.06 20.19 -2.31
N PRO A 625 -19.16 19.12 -3.10
CA PRO A 625 -18.37 17.91 -2.90
C PRO A 625 -16.87 18.22 -2.90
N ARG A 626 -16.08 17.46 -2.11
CA ARG A 626 -14.61 17.64 -2.07
C ARG A 626 -13.96 17.50 -3.45
N LEU A 627 -14.46 16.61 -4.27
CA LEU A 627 -13.99 16.43 -5.66
C LEU A 627 -14.21 17.70 -6.50
N VAL A 628 -15.32 18.40 -6.32
CA VAL A 628 -15.59 19.68 -7.01
C VAL A 628 -14.64 20.77 -6.54
N VAL A 629 -14.36 20.83 -5.23
CA VAL A 629 -13.36 21.77 -4.69
C VAL A 629 -11.97 21.49 -5.27
N SER A 630 -11.58 20.22 -5.34
CA SER A 630 -10.33 19.80 -5.97
C SER A 630 -10.30 20.12 -7.47
N TYR A 631 -11.42 19.95 -8.18
CA TYR A 631 -11.55 20.26 -9.60
C TYR A 631 -11.38 21.74 -9.86
N ARG A 632 -12.03 22.62 -9.06
CA ARG A 632 -11.84 24.06 -9.15
C ARG A 632 -10.39 24.48 -8.92
N LYS A 633 -9.70 23.86 -7.95
CA LYS A 633 -8.26 24.08 -7.75
C LYS A 633 -7.43 23.63 -8.96
N PHE A 634 -7.80 22.52 -9.58
CA PHE A 634 -7.12 22.04 -10.78
C PHE A 634 -7.30 23.02 -11.96
N LEU A 635 -8.49 23.57 -12.13
CA LEU A 635 -8.79 24.59 -13.17
C LEU A 635 -8.09 25.93 -12.92
N SER A 636 -7.77 26.27 -11.66
CA SER A 636 -7.06 27.51 -11.29
C SER A 636 -5.53 27.41 -11.39
N LEU A 637 -4.98 26.29 -11.87
CA LEU A 637 -3.54 26.16 -12.09
C LEU A 637 -3.10 27.06 -13.25
N GLU A 638 -2.03 27.83 -13.04
CA GLU A 638 -1.52 28.78 -14.04
C GLU A 638 -0.93 28.08 -15.26
N SER A 639 -0.30 26.93 -15.04
CA SER A 639 0.34 26.16 -16.10
C SER A 639 -0.49 24.92 -16.47
N PRO A 640 -0.57 24.57 -17.77
CA PRO A 640 -1.30 23.39 -18.22
C PRO A 640 -0.71 22.11 -17.61
N THR A 641 -1.55 21.09 -17.48
CA THR A 641 -1.14 19.78 -16.96
C THR A 641 -0.87 18.81 -18.11
N HIS A 642 0.19 18.03 -17.99
CA HIS A 642 0.47 16.95 -18.93
C HIS A 642 -0.61 15.87 -18.78
N CYS A 643 -1.35 15.64 -19.87
CA CYS A 643 -2.40 14.62 -19.95
C CYS A 643 -2.11 13.69 -21.13
N SER A 644 -2.35 12.41 -20.93
CA SER A 644 -2.24 11.37 -21.95
C SER A 644 -3.48 10.50 -21.93
N ASN A 645 -3.80 9.84 -23.01
CA ASN A 645 -4.86 8.82 -23.03
C ASN A 645 -4.43 7.54 -22.32
N TYR A 646 -3.12 7.33 -22.17
CA TYR A 646 -2.50 6.15 -21.58
C TYR A 646 -1.58 6.52 -20.43
N LEU A 647 -1.24 5.53 -19.62
CA LEU A 647 -0.10 5.68 -18.71
C LEU A 647 1.18 5.90 -19.51
N PRO A 648 2.06 6.79 -19.06
CA PRO A 648 3.33 7.05 -19.74
C PRO A 648 4.13 5.77 -20.01
N LEU A 649 4.03 4.75 -19.15
CA LEU A 649 4.68 3.45 -19.33
C LEU A 649 4.31 2.77 -20.67
N PHE A 650 3.12 2.98 -21.18
CA PHE A 650 2.60 2.35 -22.40
C PHE A 650 2.70 3.24 -23.65
N CYS A 651 3.37 4.40 -23.54
CA CYS A 651 3.61 5.32 -24.66
C CYS A 651 4.96 5.11 -25.34
N PHE A 652 5.83 4.27 -24.78
CA PHE A 652 7.19 4.03 -25.28
C PHE A 652 7.34 2.61 -25.78
N SER A 653 8.39 2.30 -26.56
CA SER A 653 8.69 0.94 -27.01
C SER A 653 9.02 0.02 -25.82
N TYR A 654 8.63 -1.24 -25.91
CA TYR A 654 8.90 -2.22 -24.85
C TYR A 654 10.39 -2.35 -24.57
N ASP A 655 11.23 -2.38 -25.61
CA ASP A 655 12.69 -2.52 -25.49
C ASP A 655 13.33 -1.36 -24.73
N SER A 656 12.85 -0.13 -24.93
CA SER A 656 13.32 1.02 -24.15
C SER A 656 12.99 0.91 -22.65
N LEU A 657 11.91 0.20 -22.32
CA LEU A 657 11.49 -0.01 -20.92
C LEU A 657 12.32 -1.09 -20.21
N ILE A 658 12.75 -2.13 -20.94
CA ILE A 658 13.53 -3.23 -20.34
C ILE A 658 15.04 -2.95 -20.35
N LEU A 659 15.48 -1.91 -21.06
CA LEU A 659 16.85 -1.42 -21.05
C LEU A 659 17.41 -1.27 -19.62
N ASN A 660 18.67 -1.64 -19.39
CA ASN A 660 19.39 -1.37 -18.15
C ASN A 660 20.41 -0.23 -18.35
N PRO A 661 20.11 1.02 -17.94
CA PRO A 661 21.02 2.14 -18.10
C PRO A 661 22.31 1.93 -17.31
N ASN A 662 23.45 2.31 -17.86
CA ASN A 662 24.74 2.26 -17.18
C ASN A 662 24.87 3.41 -16.20
N VAL A 663 24.64 3.15 -14.91
CA VAL A 663 24.65 4.16 -13.85
C VAL A 663 25.57 3.73 -12.71
N ASN A 664 26.55 4.55 -12.37
CA ASN A 664 27.45 4.35 -11.23
C ASN A 664 27.07 5.28 -10.07
N LEU A 665 26.48 4.72 -9.00
CA LEU A 665 26.11 5.46 -7.78
C LEU A 665 27.21 5.55 -6.73
N ASN A 666 28.29 4.81 -6.91
CA ASN A 666 29.39 4.66 -5.95
C ASN A 666 30.73 5.16 -6.53
N PHE A 667 30.68 5.97 -7.57
CA PHE A 667 31.86 6.51 -8.22
C PHE A 667 32.73 7.34 -7.27
N LEU A 668 32.08 8.16 -6.42
CA LEU A 668 32.77 8.94 -5.40
C LEU A 668 32.22 8.61 -4.01
N SER A 669 33.12 8.61 -3.00
CA SER A 669 32.71 8.54 -1.59
C SER A 669 32.08 9.87 -1.14
N SER A 670 31.22 9.83 -0.13
CA SER A 670 30.56 11.03 0.42
C SER A 670 31.45 11.95 1.24
N ASN A 671 32.80 11.77 1.24
CA ASN A 671 33.74 12.58 1.98
C ASN A 671 33.86 13.98 1.35
N ARG A 672 33.70 15.02 2.16
CA ARG A 672 33.49 16.43 1.77
C ARG A 672 34.68 17.15 1.15
N HIS A 673 35.81 16.52 0.90
CA HIS A 673 36.99 17.19 0.38
C HIS A 673 37.71 16.31 -0.65
N GLN A 674 37.20 16.31 -1.89
CA GLN A 674 37.96 15.82 -3.02
C GLN A 674 38.43 17.01 -3.84
N SER A 675 39.74 17.05 -4.15
CA SER A 675 40.28 18.10 -5.05
C SER A 675 39.73 17.85 -6.47
N ASN A 676 39.55 18.95 -7.22
CA ASN A 676 39.12 18.85 -8.61
C ASN A 676 40.13 18.06 -9.47
N SER A 677 41.40 17.97 -9.03
CA SER A 677 42.47 17.19 -9.65
C SER A 677 42.23 15.68 -9.46
N GLU A 678 41.87 15.24 -8.23
CA GLU A 678 41.51 13.85 -7.96
C GLU A 678 40.27 13.39 -8.75
N PHE A 679 39.26 14.25 -8.82
CA PHE A 679 38.10 14.00 -9.66
C PHE A 679 38.47 13.77 -11.12
N LYS A 680 39.31 14.65 -11.70
CA LYS A 680 39.79 14.50 -13.09
C LYS A 680 40.62 13.24 -13.30
N SER A 681 41.48 12.87 -12.34
CA SER A 681 42.23 11.62 -12.40
C SER A 681 41.31 10.40 -12.42
N LEU A 682 40.32 10.35 -11.54
CA LEU A 682 39.34 9.26 -11.50
C LEU A 682 38.47 9.19 -12.78
N VAL A 683 38.12 10.34 -13.35
CA VAL A 683 37.37 10.35 -14.63
C VAL A 683 38.25 9.84 -15.76
N ASN A 684 39.53 10.23 -15.83
CA ASN A 684 40.45 9.71 -16.83
C ASN A 684 40.73 8.22 -16.68
N GLU A 685 40.78 7.71 -15.46
CA GLU A 685 40.97 6.29 -15.18
C GLU A 685 39.77 5.45 -15.64
N ASN A 686 38.53 5.92 -15.39
CA ASN A 686 37.31 5.14 -15.64
C ASN A 686 36.64 5.43 -16.98
N TRP A 687 36.84 6.66 -17.54
CA TRP A 687 36.21 7.13 -18.77
C TRP A 687 37.17 7.98 -19.61
N GLN A 688 38.34 7.43 -19.94
CA GLN A 688 39.31 8.10 -20.82
C GLN A 688 38.67 8.36 -22.18
N GLY A 689 38.74 9.59 -22.66
CA GLY A 689 38.23 10.00 -23.96
C GLY A 689 36.68 10.23 -24.00
N TYR A 690 35.98 10.09 -22.86
CA TYR A 690 34.56 10.42 -22.82
C TYR A 690 34.31 11.93 -22.72
N HIS A 691 33.25 12.40 -23.34
CA HIS A 691 32.69 13.72 -23.08
C HIS A 691 32.05 13.76 -21.70
N SER A 692 32.35 14.80 -20.94
CA SER A 692 31.80 14.98 -19.58
C SER A 692 30.69 16.04 -19.57
N ILE A 693 29.47 15.68 -19.20
CA ILE A 693 28.34 16.61 -19.11
C ILE A 693 27.89 16.68 -17.63
N PHE A 694 27.62 17.88 -17.14
CA PHE A 694 27.15 18.11 -15.77
C PHE A 694 25.74 18.68 -15.78
N THR A 695 24.90 18.20 -14.88
CA THR A 695 23.48 18.64 -14.76
C THR A 695 23.14 18.95 -13.31
N ASP A 696 22.40 20.02 -13.09
CA ASP A 696 21.87 20.42 -11.79
C ASP A 696 20.52 21.14 -11.91
N ALA A 697 19.71 21.13 -10.84
CA ALA A 697 18.47 21.86 -10.76
C ALA A 697 18.33 22.61 -9.44
N SER A 698 17.92 23.88 -9.50
CA SER A 698 17.75 24.74 -8.34
C SER A 698 16.32 25.29 -8.25
N LYS A 699 15.80 25.40 -7.03
CA LYS A 699 14.48 26.00 -6.75
C LYS A 699 14.54 26.96 -5.57
N ILE A 700 14.13 28.19 -5.77
CA ILE A 700 13.90 29.15 -4.70
C ILE A 700 12.45 28.96 -4.19
N LYS A 701 12.23 29.06 -2.88
CA LYS A 701 10.92 28.90 -2.27
C LYS A 701 9.87 29.82 -2.93
N ASN A 702 8.76 29.26 -3.36
CA ASN A 702 7.67 29.93 -4.07
C ASN A 702 8.06 30.55 -5.44
N SER A 703 9.17 30.13 -6.02
CA SER A 703 9.63 30.58 -7.33
C SER A 703 9.72 29.40 -8.31
N CYS A 704 10.12 29.71 -9.52
CA CYS A 704 10.36 28.77 -10.60
C CYS A 704 11.48 27.79 -10.28
N VAL A 705 11.59 26.72 -11.05
CA VAL A 705 12.74 25.81 -11.05
C VAL A 705 13.64 26.16 -12.21
N GLY A 706 14.92 26.34 -11.96
CA GLY A 706 15.95 26.52 -12.98
C GLY A 706 16.78 25.26 -13.14
N ILE A 707 17.20 24.96 -14.36
CA ILE A 707 18.02 23.80 -14.73
C ILE A 707 19.23 24.31 -15.47
N GLY A 708 20.41 23.79 -15.11
CA GLY A 708 21.67 24.04 -15.76
C GLY A 708 22.26 22.76 -16.35
N VAL A 709 22.66 22.79 -17.61
CA VAL A 709 23.45 21.72 -18.25
C VAL A 709 24.75 22.35 -18.78
N TYR A 710 25.86 21.70 -18.47
CA TYR A 710 27.18 22.19 -18.84
C TYR A 710 28.06 21.11 -19.45
N HIS A 711 28.61 21.38 -20.63
CA HIS A 711 29.55 20.51 -21.33
C HIS A 711 30.90 21.23 -21.44
N PRO A 712 31.90 20.94 -20.59
CA PRO A 712 33.19 21.66 -20.50
C PRO A 712 33.98 21.66 -21.79
N GLN A 713 34.06 20.49 -22.49
CA GLN A 713 34.93 20.34 -23.68
C GLN A 713 34.52 21.27 -24.81
N TYR A 714 33.22 21.48 -25.02
CA TYR A 714 32.68 22.38 -26.06
C TYR A 714 32.18 23.72 -25.52
N LYS A 715 32.31 23.96 -24.19
CA LYS A 715 31.77 25.14 -23.50
C LYS A 715 30.28 25.39 -23.75
N ILE A 716 29.51 24.29 -23.98
CA ILE A 716 28.07 24.38 -24.19
C ILE A 716 27.37 24.56 -22.86
N VAL A 717 26.44 25.52 -22.84
CA VAL A 717 25.64 25.86 -21.69
C VAL A 717 24.16 25.83 -22.10
N GLN A 718 23.33 25.18 -21.33
CA GLN A 718 21.85 25.25 -21.47
C GLN A 718 21.26 25.70 -20.13
N LYS A 719 20.34 26.67 -20.20
CA LYS A 719 19.59 27.21 -19.06
C LYS A 719 18.11 27.11 -19.36
N VAL A 720 17.39 26.35 -18.55
CA VAL A 720 15.95 26.11 -18.77
C VAL A 720 15.17 26.47 -17.52
N LYS A 721 14.02 27.12 -17.69
CA LYS A 721 13.15 27.60 -16.61
C LYS A 721 11.81 26.86 -16.64
N PHE A 722 11.37 26.43 -15.45
CA PHE A 722 10.12 25.71 -15.24
C PHE A 722 9.17 26.43 -14.29
N PRO A 723 7.84 26.17 -14.35
CA PRO A 723 6.86 26.76 -13.46
C PRO A 723 7.13 26.50 -11.98
N LYS A 724 6.51 27.32 -11.12
CA LYS A 724 6.63 27.21 -9.66
C LYS A 724 6.09 25.91 -9.07
N GLU A 725 5.14 25.25 -9.75
CA GLU A 725 4.54 23.99 -9.36
C GLU A 725 5.49 22.80 -9.51
N THR A 726 6.52 22.92 -10.37
CA THR A 726 7.49 21.87 -10.62
C THR A 726 8.33 21.58 -9.37
N SER A 727 8.58 20.31 -9.09
CA SER A 727 9.47 19.90 -8.00
C SER A 727 10.95 19.95 -8.44
N VAL A 728 11.86 20.10 -7.49
CA VAL A 728 13.31 19.99 -7.76
C VAL A 728 13.62 18.64 -8.38
N PHE A 729 13.01 17.55 -7.89
CA PHE A 729 13.22 16.22 -8.46
C PHE A 729 12.87 16.14 -9.96
N THR A 730 11.77 16.78 -10.38
CA THR A 730 11.43 16.86 -11.81
C THR A 730 12.45 17.71 -12.56
N GLY A 731 12.92 18.79 -11.96
CA GLY A 731 14.00 19.60 -12.52
C GLY A 731 15.27 18.78 -12.79
N GLU A 732 15.72 18.01 -11.80
CA GLU A 732 16.86 17.10 -11.93
C GLU A 732 16.68 16.07 -13.04
N CYS A 733 15.50 15.45 -13.10
CA CYS A 733 15.20 14.51 -14.18
C CYS A 733 15.23 15.18 -15.55
N VAL A 734 14.74 16.42 -15.67
CA VAL A 734 14.77 17.15 -16.95
C VAL A 734 16.19 17.62 -17.28
N GLY A 735 17.03 17.92 -16.29
CA GLY A 735 18.46 18.16 -16.51
C GLY A 735 19.12 16.95 -17.20
N LEU A 736 18.86 15.75 -16.69
CA LEU A 736 19.33 14.51 -17.32
C LEU A 736 18.73 14.33 -18.73
N LEU A 737 17.42 14.64 -18.91
CA LEU A 737 16.77 14.57 -20.22
C LEU A 737 17.46 15.48 -21.23
N LYS A 738 17.70 16.74 -20.86
CA LYS A 738 18.40 17.71 -21.75
C LYS A 738 19.81 17.28 -22.10
N ALA A 739 20.52 16.65 -21.17
CA ALA A 739 21.83 16.08 -21.43
C ALA A 739 21.77 14.96 -22.49
N VAL A 740 20.83 14.01 -22.35
CA VAL A 740 20.72 12.90 -23.31
C VAL A 740 20.15 13.35 -24.67
N GLU A 741 19.22 14.33 -24.71
CA GLU A 741 18.77 14.97 -25.96
C GLU A 741 19.95 15.62 -26.70
N TYR A 742 20.79 16.35 -25.98
CA TYR A 742 21.98 16.96 -26.55
C TYR A 742 22.98 15.93 -27.09
N ILE A 743 23.21 14.82 -26.35
CA ILE A 743 24.07 13.71 -26.79
C ILE A 743 23.56 13.11 -28.13
N LEU A 744 22.25 12.87 -28.22
CA LEU A 744 21.61 12.33 -29.42
C LEU A 744 21.75 13.29 -30.61
N LEU A 745 21.44 14.57 -30.42
CA LEU A 745 21.49 15.60 -31.46
C LEU A 745 22.93 15.86 -31.97
N ALA A 746 23.88 15.95 -31.03
CA ALA A 746 25.28 16.19 -31.35
C ALA A 746 26.04 14.92 -31.74
N LYS A 747 25.40 13.74 -31.66
CA LYS A 747 25.97 12.41 -31.94
C LYS A 747 27.29 12.16 -31.20
N LEU A 748 27.33 12.52 -29.90
CA LEU A 748 28.54 12.34 -29.08
C LEU A 748 28.75 10.86 -28.78
N ASN A 749 29.83 10.28 -29.26
CA ASN A 749 30.02 8.83 -29.27
C ASN A 749 30.16 8.24 -27.85
N GLN A 750 31.01 8.79 -27.00
CA GLN A 750 31.30 8.28 -25.67
C GLN A 750 31.08 9.41 -24.67
N THR A 751 30.03 9.30 -23.83
CA THR A 751 29.64 10.39 -22.94
C THR A 751 29.34 9.87 -21.55
N ILE A 752 29.84 10.61 -20.53
CA ILE A 752 29.49 10.45 -19.13
C ILE A 752 28.69 11.67 -18.65
N VAL A 753 27.53 11.43 -18.08
CA VAL A 753 26.67 12.46 -17.48
C VAL A 753 26.80 12.40 -15.95
N PHE A 754 27.24 13.49 -15.35
CA PHE A 754 27.38 13.67 -13.92
C PHE A 754 26.17 14.44 -13.35
N SER A 755 25.61 13.93 -12.26
CA SER A 755 24.56 14.61 -11.50
C SER A 755 24.73 14.35 -10.01
N ASP A 756 24.42 15.34 -9.19
CA ASP A 756 24.41 15.20 -7.73
C ASP A 756 23.07 14.69 -7.21
N SER A 757 22.06 14.57 -8.07
CA SER A 757 20.77 14.00 -7.74
C SER A 757 20.78 12.47 -7.71
N LYS A 758 21.23 11.89 -6.59
CA LYS A 758 21.19 10.43 -6.40
C LYS A 758 19.79 9.87 -6.60
N SER A 759 18.74 10.62 -6.27
CA SER A 759 17.34 10.20 -6.42
C SER A 759 16.90 10.08 -7.88
N ALA A 760 17.35 10.97 -8.77
CA ALA A 760 17.05 10.92 -10.19
C ALA A 760 17.77 9.74 -10.87
N LEU A 761 19.04 9.52 -10.55
CA LEU A 761 19.80 8.37 -11.04
C LEU A 761 19.24 7.03 -10.53
N GLN A 762 18.85 6.94 -9.27
CA GLN A 762 18.16 5.77 -8.74
C GLN A 762 16.80 5.51 -9.43
N ALA A 763 16.08 6.57 -9.78
CA ALA A 763 14.83 6.43 -10.52
C ALA A 763 15.07 5.93 -11.95
N LEU A 764 16.17 6.35 -12.60
CA LEU A 764 16.58 5.89 -13.93
C LEU A 764 16.95 4.39 -13.94
N MET A 765 17.64 3.92 -12.90
CA MET A 765 17.98 2.49 -12.74
C MET A 765 16.78 1.60 -12.43
N ARG A 766 15.72 2.17 -11.88
CA ARG A 766 14.59 1.36 -11.42
C ARG A 766 13.87 0.71 -12.59
N PHE A 767 13.61 -0.59 -12.49
CA PHE A 767 12.80 -1.31 -13.47
C PHE A 767 11.39 -0.70 -13.58
N PRO A 768 10.96 -0.23 -14.77
CA PRO A 768 9.72 0.55 -14.91
C PRO A 768 8.45 -0.17 -14.45
N PHE A 769 8.36 -1.48 -14.68
CA PHE A 769 7.23 -2.29 -14.24
C PHE A 769 7.13 -2.48 -12.71
N LYS A 770 8.15 -2.08 -11.94
CA LYS A 770 8.12 -2.10 -10.47
C LYS A 770 7.18 -1.06 -9.88
N SER A 771 7.07 0.10 -10.50
CA SER A 771 6.27 1.22 -9.99
C SER A 771 4.90 1.26 -10.67
N ARG A 772 3.84 1.53 -9.90
CA ARG A 772 2.53 1.81 -10.49
C ARG A 772 2.48 3.17 -11.21
N ASN A 773 3.35 4.10 -10.80
CA ASN A 773 3.48 5.44 -11.38
C ASN A 773 4.95 5.66 -11.70
N SER A 774 5.34 5.55 -12.95
CA SER A 774 6.67 5.92 -13.43
C SER A 774 6.65 7.41 -13.82
N ASN A 775 7.74 8.13 -13.53
CA ASN A 775 7.87 9.52 -13.96
C ASN A 775 8.03 9.54 -15.49
N PRO A 776 7.19 10.30 -16.21
CA PRO A 776 7.27 10.36 -17.68
C PRO A 776 8.63 10.78 -18.21
N VAL A 777 9.29 11.73 -17.53
CA VAL A 777 10.64 12.20 -17.92
C VAL A 777 11.68 11.08 -17.85
N ILE A 778 11.62 10.24 -16.82
CA ILE A 778 12.54 9.08 -16.69
C ILE A 778 12.32 8.08 -17.83
N LEU A 779 11.06 7.86 -18.22
CA LEU A 779 10.77 6.95 -19.34
C LEU A 779 11.25 7.52 -20.66
N GLU A 780 11.14 8.83 -20.85
CA GLU A 780 11.65 9.52 -22.03
C GLU A 780 13.18 9.48 -22.10
N ILE A 781 13.87 9.68 -20.99
CA ILE A 781 15.33 9.49 -20.90
C ILE A 781 15.70 8.06 -21.35
N ARG A 782 15.00 7.04 -20.86
CA ARG A 782 15.27 5.65 -21.26
C ARG A 782 15.05 5.43 -22.76
N ASN A 783 14.01 6.02 -23.33
CA ASN A 783 13.72 5.95 -24.76
C ASN A 783 14.84 6.60 -25.60
N ILE A 784 15.35 7.76 -25.17
CA ILE A 784 16.45 8.42 -25.85
C ILE A 784 17.76 7.62 -25.70
N ILE A 785 18.03 7.04 -24.52
CA ILE A 785 19.17 6.15 -24.33
C ILE A 785 19.08 4.96 -25.29
N PHE A 786 17.89 4.37 -25.47
CA PHE A 786 17.68 3.28 -26.41
C PHE A 786 17.95 3.71 -27.86
N GLN A 787 17.49 4.90 -28.27
CA GLN A 787 17.82 5.47 -29.57
C GLN A 787 19.33 5.70 -29.75
N CYS A 788 20.01 6.20 -28.74
CA CYS A 788 21.46 6.38 -28.74
C CYS A 788 22.20 5.04 -28.89
N MET A 789 21.74 4.00 -28.18
CA MET A 789 22.31 2.64 -28.32
C MET A 789 22.17 2.10 -29.74
N ASN A 790 21.02 2.30 -30.40
CA ASN A 790 20.79 1.89 -31.80
C ASN A 790 21.70 2.66 -32.78
N LEU A 791 22.20 3.83 -32.36
CA LEU A 791 23.21 4.61 -33.12
C LEU A 791 24.65 4.34 -32.66
N ASN A 792 24.87 3.29 -31.83
CA ASN A 792 26.16 2.94 -31.24
C ASN A 792 26.79 4.05 -30.36
N LEU A 793 25.98 4.98 -29.83
CA LEU A 793 26.44 5.99 -28.89
C LEU A 793 26.45 5.41 -27.47
N LYS A 794 27.61 5.47 -26.81
CA LYS A 794 27.78 4.94 -25.43
C LYS A 794 27.52 6.03 -24.39
N ILE A 795 26.49 5.85 -23.58
CA ILE A 795 26.15 6.80 -22.51
C ILE A 795 26.32 6.12 -21.15
N SER A 796 27.00 6.78 -20.24
CA SER A 796 27.11 6.40 -18.83
C SER A 796 26.63 7.54 -17.94
N PHE A 797 26.19 7.21 -16.72
CA PHE A 797 25.80 8.17 -15.70
C PHE A 797 26.60 7.92 -14.43
N ALA A 798 27.00 8.97 -13.73
CA ALA A 798 27.66 8.82 -12.44
C ALA A 798 27.12 9.84 -11.43
N TRP A 799 26.94 9.37 -10.21
CA TRP A 799 26.59 10.23 -9.09
C TRP A 799 27.84 10.90 -8.53
N ILE A 800 27.72 12.20 -8.27
CA ILE A 800 28.74 13.03 -7.60
C ILE A 800 28.13 13.74 -6.38
N PRO A 801 28.89 14.00 -5.32
CA PRO A 801 28.37 14.76 -4.18
C PRO A 801 28.22 16.26 -4.53
N SER A 802 27.14 16.88 -4.03
CA SER A 802 26.89 18.32 -4.20
C SER A 802 27.87 19.17 -3.39
N HIS A 803 28.21 20.35 -3.89
CA HIS A 803 29.05 21.37 -3.22
C HIS A 803 30.41 20.85 -2.68
N CYS A 804 31.08 20.00 -3.43
CA CYS A 804 32.38 19.39 -3.05
C CYS A 804 33.60 19.90 -3.84
N GLY A 805 33.48 21.03 -4.51
CA GLY A 805 34.61 21.62 -5.24
C GLY A 805 34.83 21.08 -6.67
N ILE A 806 33.88 20.29 -7.20
CA ILE A 806 33.92 19.79 -8.57
C ILE A 806 33.46 20.91 -9.51
N LYS A 807 34.42 21.55 -10.21
CA LYS A 807 34.17 22.76 -11.03
C LYS A 807 33.01 22.61 -12.01
N GLY A 808 32.90 21.47 -12.68
CA GLY A 808 31.80 21.23 -13.63
C GLY A 808 30.40 21.27 -12.97
N ASN A 809 30.27 20.69 -11.76
CA ASN A 809 29.01 20.71 -11.01
C ASN A 809 28.70 22.10 -10.45
N GLU A 810 29.72 22.83 -9.95
CA GLU A 810 29.51 24.19 -9.43
C GLU A 810 29.07 25.17 -10.53
N ILE A 811 29.55 24.96 -11.77
CA ILE A 811 29.10 25.74 -12.92
C ILE A 811 27.66 25.37 -13.23
N ALA A 812 27.31 24.08 -13.27
CA ALA A 812 25.91 23.62 -13.50
C ALA A 812 24.94 24.16 -12.45
N ASP A 813 25.30 24.16 -11.15
CA ASP A 813 24.52 24.76 -10.04
C ASP A 813 24.34 26.29 -10.23
N THR A 814 25.43 27.00 -10.62
CA THR A 814 25.34 28.44 -10.93
C THR A 814 24.39 28.70 -12.09
N LEU A 815 24.49 27.90 -13.17
CA LEU A 815 23.61 28.00 -14.34
C LEU A 815 22.14 27.69 -13.97
N ALA A 816 21.91 26.70 -13.10
CA ALA A 816 20.56 26.38 -12.60
C ALA A 816 19.96 27.53 -11.80
N LYS A 817 20.76 28.22 -10.97
CA LYS A 817 20.32 29.42 -10.22
C LYS A 817 20.02 30.59 -11.15
N GLU A 818 20.88 30.84 -12.11
CA GLU A 818 20.70 31.89 -13.12
C GLU A 818 19.44 31.61 -14.00
N ALA A 819 19.19 30.34 -14.32
CA ALA A 819 18.04 29.92 -15.13
C ALA A 819 16.69 30.32 -14.52
N ILE A 820 16.61 30.47 -13.19
CA ILE A 820 15.39 30.93 -12.51
C ILE A 820 14.99 32.33 -12.97
N SER A 821 15.95 33.21 -13.25
CA SER A 821 15.71 34.59 -13.72
C SER A 821 15.72 34.70 -15.24
N CYS A 822 16.73 34.15 -15.91
CA CYS A 822 17.01 34.35 -17.32
C CYS A 822 17.03 33.07 -18.19
N GLY A 823 16.53 31.96 -17.68
CA GLY A 823 16.46 30.71 -18.44
C GLY A 823 15.37 30.74 -19.52
N ASP A 824 15.58 29.99 -20.60
CA ASP A 824 14.59 29.78 -21.64
C ASP A 824 13.33 29.12 -21.06
N VAL A 825 12.19 29.73 -21.31
CA VAL A 825 10.91 29.17 -20.85
C VAL A 825 10.60 27.94 -21.71
N PHE A 826 10.70 26.78 -21.09
CA PHE A 826 10.32 25.54 -21.75
C PHE A 826 8.80 25.48 -21.87
N PRO A 827 8.22 25.04 -23.00
CA PRO A 827 6.78 24.84 -23.18
C PRO A 827 6.34 23.63 -22.36
N PHE A 828 6.27 23.81 -21.04
CA PHE A 828 6.11 22.74 -20.07
C PHE A 828 4.67 22.59 -19.61
N LYS A 829 4.27 21.36 -19.48
CA LYS A 829 3.02 20.97 -18.83
C LYS A 829 3.33 20.34 -17.48
N ASN A 830 2.67 20.80 -16.43
CA ASN A 830 2.84 20.22 -15.08
C ASN A 830 2.64 18.71 -15.10
N TYR A 831 3.57 17.97 -14.52
CA TYR A 831 3.40 16.54 -14.33
C TYR A 831 2.55 16.26 -13.07
N THR A 832 1.76 15.22 -13.14
CA THR A 832 0.87 14.79 -12.05
C THR A 832 1.61 14.55 -10.72
N CYS A 833 2.86 14.05 -10.78
CA CYS A 833 3.68 13.85 -9.59
C CYS A 833 3.95 15.16 -8.83
N ASP A 834 4.13 16.27 -9.54
CA ASP A 834 4.37 17.59 -8.96
C ASP A 834 3.08 18.16 -8.36
N LEU A 835 1.95 18.01 -9.04
CA LEU A 835 0.64 18.41 -8.54
C LEU A 835 0.23 17.63 -7.27
N VAL A 836 0.61 16.36 -7.16
CA VAL A 836 0.39 15.58 -5.93
C VAL A 836 1.18 16.17 -4.77
N ASN A 837 2.38 16.71 -5.00
CA ASN A 837 3.16 17.40 -3.97
C ASN A 837 2.51 18.74 -3.60
N LEU A 838 2.03 19.50 -4.58
CA LEU A 838 1.30 20.76 -4.36
C LEU A 838 0.08 20.58 -3.44
N SER A 839 -0.59 19.43 -3.50
CA SER A 839 -1.70 19.13 -2.59
C SER A 839 -1.27 19.12 -1.11
N GLN A 840 0.00 18.81 -0.83
CA GLN A 840 0.55 18.86 0.53
C GLN A 840 0.77 20.30 1.00
N ASP A 841 1.19 21.18 0.10
CA ASP A 841 1.35 22.60 0.39
C ASP A 841 -0.02 23.24 0.67
N PHE A 842 -1.05 22.87 -0.09
CA PHE A 842 -2.43 23.31 0.19
C PHE A 842 -2.92 22.83 1.56
N LEU A 843 -2.62 21.58 1.93
CA LEU A 843 -2.96 21.08 3.27
C LEU A 843 -2.23 21.88 4.34
N HIS A 844 -0.92 22.08 4.19
CA HIS A 844 -0.10 22.75 5.20
C HIS A 844 -0.56 24.20 5.40
N SER A 845 -0.76 24.96 4.34
CA SER A 845 -1.23 26.35 4.41
C SER A 845 -2.62 26.47 5.03
N SER A 846 -3.57 25.62 4.59
CA SER A 846 -4.92 25.59 5.17
C SER A 846 -4.92 25.18 6.64
N TRP A 847 -4.06 24.24 7.01
CA TRP A 847 -3.93 23.80 8.41
C TRP A 847 -3.28 24.88 9.28
N GLN A 848 -2.24 25.55 8.78
CA GLN A 848 -1.61 26.68 9.46
C GLN A 848 -2.64 27.79 9.75
N SER A 849 -3.45 28.17 8.76
CA SER A 849 -4.51 29.18 8.95
C SER A 849 -5.52 28.73 9.99
N SER A 850 -6.02 27.50 9.90
CA SER A 850 -6.97 26.92 10.87
C SER A 850 -6.36 26.80 12.27
N TRP A 851 -5.05 26.51 12.40
CA TRP A 851 -4.36 26.49 13.68
C TRP A 851 -4.26 27.88 14.29
N THR A 852 -3.83 28.87 13.51
CA THR A 852 -3.72 30.27 13.95
C THR A 852 -5.06 30.81 14.48
N GLU A 853 -6.15 30.55 13.76
CA GLU A 853 -7.49 30.95 14.15
C GLU A 853 -7.98 30.20 15.42
N SER A 854 -7.96 28.87 15.40
CA SER A 854 -8.50 28.04 16.49
C SER A 854 -7.70 28.14 17.78
N SER A 855 -6.41 28.46 17.70
CA SER A 855 -5.54 28.61 18.87
C SER A 855 -5.86 29.85 19.72
N GLN A 856 -6.54 30.85 19.16
CA GLN A 856 -7.01 32.05 19.90
C GLN A 856 -8.04 31.66 20.96
N SER A 857 -8.87 30.65 20.68
CA SER A 857 -9.93 30.21 21.60
C SER A 857 -9.52 28.99 22.43
N LYS A 858 -8.86 27.99 21.82
CA LYS A 858 -8.47 26.72 22.46
C LYS A 858 -7.03 26.36 22.12
N GLY A 859 -6.22 26.07 23.12
CA GLY A 859 -4.81 25.73 22.92
C GLY A 859 -3.86 26.95 22.92
N LYS A 860 -4.29 28.11 23.48
CA LYS A 860 -3.52 29.35 23.51
C LYS A 860 -2.13 29.16 24.14
N SER A 861 -2.02 28.47 25.27
CA SER A 861 -0.72 28.18 25.90
C SER A 861 0.18 27.29 25.06
N TYR A 862 -0.38 26.41 24.23
CA TYR A 862 0.41 25.57 23.34
C TYR A 862 0.85 26.34 22.10
N SER A 863 0.06 27.28 21.60
CA SER A 863 0.44 28.09 20.41
C SER A 863 1.61 29.05 20.68
N THR A 864 1.86 29.41 21.95
CA THR A 864 3.09 30.17 22.30
C THR A 864 4.35 29.31 22.20
N ILE A 865 4.23 27.99 22.40
CA ILE A 865 5.35 27.02 22.26
C ILE A 865 5.49 26.54 20.82
N GLN A 866 4.38 26.34 20.12
CA GLN A 866 4.32 25.79 18.78
C GLN A 866 3.38 26.63 17.89
N PRO A 867 3.81 27.81 17.43
CA PRO A 867 2.98 28.70 16.60
C PRO A 867 2.81 28.16 15.17
N THR A 868 3.77 27.40 14.67
CA THR A 868 3.77 26.84 13.30
C THR A 868 3.54 25.35 13.33
N ILE A 869 2.95 24.83 12.24
CA ILE A 869 2.78 23.39 12.04
C ILE A 869 4.15 22.74 11.78
N PRO A 870 4.61 21.80 12.61
CA PRO A 870 5.89 21.14 12.40
C PRO A 870 5.83 20.13 11.24
N SER A 871 6.95 19.88 10.58
CA SER A 871 7.06 18.85 9.54
C SER A 871 6.96 17.42 10.12
N LYS A 872 7.39 17.24 11.37
CA LYS A 872 7.37 15.97 12.11
C LYS A 872 7.06 16.25 13.58
N PRO A 873 6.44 15.30 14.33
CA PRO A 873 6.31 15.45 15.77
C PRO A 873 7.69 15.61 16.41
N TRP A 874 7.85 16.47 17.40
CA TRP A 874 9.15 16.68 18.08
C TRP A 874 9.71 15.41 18.71
N PHE A 875 8.85 14.50 19.16
CA PHE A 875 9.24 13.20 19.71
C PHE A 875 9.63 12.16 18.63
N PHE A 876 9.79 12.58 17.36
CA PHE A 876 10.30 11.75 16.28
C PHE A 876 11.78 11.44 16.53
N LYS A 877 12.15 10.15 16.59
CA LYS A 877 13.51 9.68 16.83
C LYS A 877 14.15 10.10 18.16
N ILE A 878 13.35 10.51 19.14
CA ILE A 878 13.84 10.78 20.50
C ILE A 878 13.73 9.50 21.33
N HIS A 879 14.83 9.12 21.98
CA HIS A 879 14.94 7.84 22.72
C HIS A 879 14.63 7.97 24.22
N PHE A 880 13.71 8.84 24.59
CA PHE A 880 13.26 8.94 25.97
C PHE A 880 12.27 7.83 26.34
N ALA A 881 12.30 7.39 27.58
CA ALA A 881 11.29 6.48 28.09
C ALA A 881 9.88 7.07 27.94
N LYS A 882 8.87 6.22 27.69
CA LYS A 882 7.46 6.63 27.53
C LYS A 882 6.98 7.62 28.60
N ARG A 883 7.35 7.36 29.87
CA ARG A 883 6.97 8.22 31.00
C ARG A 883 7.47 9.66 30.82
N VAL A 884 8.72 9.84 30.44
CA VAL A 884 9.35 11.15 30.25
C VAL A 884 8.68 11.87 29.09
N THR A 885 8.58 11.20 27.93
CA THR A 885 7.96 11.76 26.73
C THR A 885 6.51 12.18 27.00
N THR A 886 5.72 11.34 27.67
CA THR A 886 4.32 11.67 28.01
C THR A 886 4.23 12.87 28.96
N CYS A 887 5.14 13.00 29.93
CA CYS A 887 5.17 14.13 30.83
C CYS A 887 5.49 15.43 30.09
N LEU A 888 6.50 15.43 29.22
CA LEU A 888 6.85 16.57 28.37
C LEU A 888 5.68 16.97 27.45
N ILE A 889 5.01 16.02 26.81
CA ILE A 889 3.83 16.29 25.99
C ILE A 889 2.74 16.98 26.81
N ARG A 890 2.44 16.50 28.02
CA ARG A 890 1.43 17.09 28.89
C ARG A 890 1.81 18.51 29.33
N MET A 891 3.09 18.74 29.61
CA MET A 891 3.61 20.06 29.94
C MET A 891 3.46 21.02 28.76
N ARG A 892 3.88 20.65 27.58
CA ARG A 892 3.72 21.44 26.34
C ARG A 892 2.25 21.78 26.07
N LEU A 893 1.34 20.83 26.27
CA LEU A 893 -0.11 21.06 26.13
C LEU A 893 -0.74 21.89 27.24
N GLY A 894 -0.01 22.25 28.31
CA GLY A 894 -0.53 22.94 29.47
C GLY A 894 -1.53 22.15 30.32
N HIS A 895 -1.59 20.83 30.15
CA HIS A 895 -2.54 19.94 30.83
C HIS A 895 -1.79 18.84 31.58
N VAL A 896 -1.33 19.19 32.77
CA VAL A 896 -0.58 18.32 33.71
C VAL A 896 -1.43 18.02 34.93
N SER A 897 -1.25 16.89 35.61
CA SER A 897 -1.95 16.54 36.85
C SER A 897 -1.36 17.34 38.05
N THR A 898 -1.32 18.65 37.95
CA THR A 898 -0.97 19.52 39.11
C THR A 898 -2.20 19.75 39.95
N PRO A 899 -2.07 19.98 41.28
CA PRO A 899 -3.19 20.31 42.15
C PRO A 899 -4.00 21.51 41.62
N ALA A 900 -3.34 22.54 41.12
CA ALA A 900 -4.01 23.71 40.52
C ALA A 900 -4.83 23.36 39.29
N HIS A 901 -4.32 22.44 38.40
CA HIS A 901 -5.08 21.96 37.23
C HIS A 901 -6.25 21.07 37.65
N LEU A 902 -6.05 20.20 38.63
CA LEU A 902 -7.09 19.31 39.14
C LEU A 902 -8.19 20.09 39.88
N PHE A 903 -7.80 21.12 40.63
CA PHE A 903 -8.72 22.07 41.29
C PHE A 903 -9.62 22.80 40.28
N LYS A 904 -9.04 23.29 39.18
CA LYS A 904 -9.80 23.92 38.08
C LYS A 904 -10.89 23.02 37.52
N PHE A 905 -10.71 21.71 37.57
CA PHE A 905 -11.68 20.71 37.11
C PHE A 905 -12.48 20.09 38.27
N LYS A 906 -12.41 20.67 39.47
CA LYS A 906 -13.14 20.21 40.69
C LYS A 906 -12.87 18.71 41.00
N ILE A 907 -11.63 18.26 40.80
CA ILE A 907 -11.19 16.88 41.11
C ILE A 907 -10.53 16.83 42.50
N VAL A 908 -9.97 17.93 42.96
CA VAL A 908 -9.41 18.16 44.28
C VAL A 908 -9.96 19.48 44.83
N ASP A 909 -10.09 19.57 46.14
CA ASP A 909 -10.69 20.71 46.81
C ASP A 909 -9.69 21.84 47.16
N ASN A 910 -8.38 21.54 47.01
CA ASN A 910 -7.32 22.50 47.31
C ASN A 910 -6.32 22.60 46.13
N PRO A 911 -6.02 23.79 45.62
CA PRO A 911 -5.01 23.99 44.58
C PRO A 911 -3.55 23.91 45.07
N ALA A 912 -3.34 23.96 46.42
CA ALA A 912 -2.00 23.95 46.99
C ALA A 912 -1.28 22.62 46.81
N CYS A 913 0.03 22.66 46.76
CA CYS A 913 0.89 21.50 46.57
C CYS A 913 1.47 21.06 47.93
N ASP A 914 1.54 19.72 48.14
CA ASP A 914 2.24 19.10 49.27
C ASP A 914 3.72 19.56 49.42
N CYS A 915 4.25 20.22 48.42
CA CYS A 915 5.61 20.78 48.40
C CYS A 915 5.69 22.22 48.95
N GLY A 916 4.58 22.82 49.43
CA GLY A 916 4.50 24.18 49.98
C GLY A 916 4.39 25.31 48.94
N ALA A 917 4.31 24.99 47.64
CA ALA A 917 4.12 26.00 46.60
C ALA A 917 2.63 26.34 46.44
N GLU A 918 2.27 27.61 46.61
CA GLU A 918 0.88 28.13 46.48
C GLU A 918 0.33 27.93 45.04
N PHE A 919 1.19 27.96 44.03
CA PHE A 919 0.88 27.64 42.63
C PHE A 919 1.89 26.63 42.15
N PRO A 920 1.56 25.32 42.07
CA PRO A 920 2.49 24.33 41.59
C PRO A 920 2.81 24.58 40.12
N SER A 921 3.94 25.23 39.93
CA SER A 921 4.56 25.52 38.65
C SER A 921 5.26 24.26 38.06
N PHE A 922 5.93 24.44 36.97
CA PHE A 922 6.82 23.52 36.24
C PHE A 922 7.64 22.55 37.15
N TYR A 923 8.04 22.96 38.35
CA TYR A 923 8.79 22.13 39.32
C TYR A 923 8.05 20.90 39.84
N PHE A 924 6.72 20.94 39.94
CA PHE A 924 5.92 19.82 40.43
C PHE A 924 5.85 18.68 39.39
N ALA A 925 5.81 19.02 38.14
CA ALA A 925 5.85 18.00 37.07
C ALA A 925 7.21 17.28 37.04
N LEU A 926 8.30 17.99 37.27
CA LEU A 926 9.64 17.43 37.44
C LEU A 926 9.76 16.56 38.71
N TRP A 927 9.07 16.92 39.78
CA TRP A 927 9.05 16.15 41.01
C TRP A 927 8.25 14.85 40.89
N GLN A 928 7.12 14.85 40.17
CA GLN A 928 6.40 13.60 39.83
C GLN A 928 7.23 12.63 38.97
N MET A 929 8.16 13.14 38.17
CA MET A 929 9.13 12.29 37.47
C MET A 929 10.11 11.60 38.43
N ARG A 930 10.33 12.17 39.60
CA ARG A 930 11.28 11.69 40.64
C ARG A 930 10.72 10.58 41.50
N LYS A 931 9.39 10.53 41.79
CA LYS A 931 8.82 9.50 42.65
C LYS A 931 8.63 8.17 41.89
N PRO A 932 9.38 7.10 42.22
CA PRO A 932 8.93 5.76 41.93
C PRO A 932 7.60 5.56 42.65
N ARG A 933 6.52 5.19 41.98
CA ARG A 933 5.35 4.68 42.65
C ARG A 933 5.77 3.39 43.34
N GLU A 934 5.96 3.47 44.67
CA GLU A 934 6.02 2.27 45.47
C GLU A 934 4.76 1.44 45.25
N PRO A 935 4.87 0.16 45.03
CA PRO A 935 3.74 -0.73 45.25
C PRO A 935 3.39 -0.59 46.73
N LYS A 936 2.13 -0.46 47.02
CA LYS A 936 1.64 -0.43 48.41
C LYS A 936 2.07 -1.74 49.08
N SER A 937 3.21 -1.74 49.70
CA SER A 937 3.75 -2.55 50.81
C SER A 937 5.28 -2.60 50.76
N ASN A 938 5.87 -2.21 51.85
CA ASN A 938 7.27 -2.32 52.27
C ASN A 938 8.24 -1.19 51.92
N ARG A 939 8.39 -0.32 52.89
CA ARG A 939 9.51 0.61 53.07
C ARG A 939 10.83 -0.16 53.21
N ARG A 940 11.82 0.17 52.36
CA ARG A 940 13.25 0.32 52.75
C ARG A 940 14.00 1.11 51.69
N ARG A 941 14.74 2.13 52.18
CA ARG A 941 15.52 3.13 51.45
C ARG A 941 16.74 2.52 50.76
N ARG A 942 17.06 2.96 49.53
CA ARG A 942 18.44 3.24 49.09
C ARG A 942 18.46 4.39 48.08
N ARG A 943 19.35 5.38 48.39
CA ARG A 943 19.64 6.60 47.60
C ARG A 943 20.53 6.19 46.42
N ASN A 944 20.27 6.71 45.22
CA ASN A 944 21.27 6.98 44.23
C ASN A 944 21.05 8.41 43.66
N LYS A 945 21.98 9.27 43.99
CA LYS A 945 22.15 10.62 43.43
C LYS A 945 23.01 10.44 42.16
N ASN A 946 22.58 10.81 40.97
CA ASN A 946 23.38 11.27 39.81
C ASN A 946 22.62 11.10 38.49
N PHE A 947 21.51 11.84 38.30
CA PHE A 947 20.84 11.89 36.98
C PHE A 947 20.24 13.27 36.62
N PHE A 948 20.78 14.37 37.14
CA PHE A 948 20.14 15.68 37.08
C PHE A 948 20.71 16.68 36.07
N PHE A 949 21.93 16.45 35.56
CA PHE A 949 22.60 17.47 34.73
C PHE A 949 22.16 17.50 33.25
N PRO A 950 21.75 16.41 32.57
CA PRO A 950 21.40 16.50 31.13
C PRO A 950 20.05 17.15 30.83
N ILE A 951 19.11 17.12 31.77
CA ILE A 951 17.72 17.57 31.51
C ILE A 951 17.59 19.11 31.57
N TYR A 952 18.38 19.78 32.39
CA TYR A 952 18.35 21.25 32.53
C TYR A 952 18.89 21.95 31.27
N SER A 953 19.95 21.42 30.68
CA SER A 953 20.54 21.93 29.44
C SER A 953 19.63 21.69 28.23
N LEU A 954 18.88 20.55 28.20
CA LEU A 954 18.00 20.20 27.07
C LEU A 954 16.70 21.01 27.07
N VAL A 955 16.16 21.34 28.24
CA VAL A 955 14.94 22.16 28.36
C VAL A 955 15.23 23.62 28.01
N SER A 956 16.40 24.17 28.35
CA SER A 956 16.80 25.49 27.91
C SER A 956 17.08 25.56 26.40
N HIS A 957 17.66 24.51 25.80
CA HIS A 957 17.88 24.44 24.35
C HIS A 957 16.56 24.26 23.56
N LEU A 958 15.63 23.45 24.06
CA LEU A 958 14.30 23.28 23.42
C LEU A 958 13.39 24.52 23.53
N CYS A 959 13.72 25.46 24.39
CA CYS A 959 13.03 26.76 24.48
C CYS A 959 13.73 27.87 23.69
N GLN A 960 14.98 27.69 23.24
CA GLN A 960 15.75 28.67 22.46
C GLN A 960 15.77 28.40 20.95
N ASP A 961 15.55 27.15 20.53
CA ASP A 961 15.56 26.70 19.10
C ASP A 961 14.15 26.44 18.53
N GLY A 962 13.09 26.98 19.12
CA GLY A 962 11.69 26.81 18.68
C GLY A 962 11.22 27.93 17.77
#